data_9e0d2b6c796afb88b6efeaded1c79c8b
#
_entry.id   9e0d2b6c796afb88b6efeaded1c79c8b
#
_cell.length_a   1.000
_cell.length_b   1.000
_cell.length_c   1.000
_cell.angle_alpha   90.00
_cell.angle_beta   90.00
_cell.angle_gamma   90.00
#
_symmetry.space_group_name_H-M   'P 1'
#
loop_
_entity.id
_entity.type
_entity.pdbx_description
1 polymer ?
#
loop_
_entity_poly.entity_id
_entity_poly.type
_entity_poly.pdbx_seq_one_letter_code
_entity_poly.pdbx_strand_id
1 'polypeptide(L)'
;MGLFTKLFGTRSEREVKKLEPQVEAVMALEAPYKKLTDQELRAKTQEFKDRYASGETLDALLPEAFAVCREAADRVLGMRPYRVQVVGGIVLHRGRIAEMKTGEGKTLVAILPAYLNALAGRGVHIVTVNDYLAKRDSEWMGKVYRFLGLSVGLIVHDLTGEQRRAAYAADITYGTNNELGFDYLRDNMAIYKQEMVQRGHAFAIVDEVDSILIDEARTPLIISGKGEESSKLYEMADYFVSRLKKQVFSTTDNKELQDQYDCDYIVDEKDRSVSLTQKGIEKAEQFFNVENLADPENATLSHHINQAMKARGLMKRDIDYVVKDGEVIIVDEFTGRLMYGRRYNEGLHQAIEAKEGVKVASENKTLATITFQNFFRLYDKLSGMTGTALTEEEEFSGIYNLDVVEIPTNKPVIRIDDPDVVYKTEAGKYRAVIAQIKECHAKGQPVLVGTISIEKSELLSQMLKREGIPHNVLNAKHHEKEAEIVAQAGHLGAVTIATNMAGRGTDIMLGGNAEYMAKNELRKQGLSDELIAESNSFAETENPEILAARAAYTEAYKRFKVETDKQAELVRQAGGLFIIGTERHESRRIDNQLRGRSGRQGDPGETRFYLSMQDDIMRLFGSERIMNMMETLGIDEDTPIDAKILSGAIENAQKTVEGRNFQSRKNVLEYDDVMNVQRKIIYEQRRQVLDGEDLQKNIQSMMRFYVDTYVASAFGEQPKLADKQHFFEMMTHFEPIFFPTGTWLLSDEELAALTREQAEEKILSLMQRAYAKREEQFTSPVMREIERVVTLRVVDEFWMDHIDAMDDLRQGIRLRAYAQTDPVIEYKREGFDMFEAMNDAIKEEIVRRVFLVRIKTNEEIKRQRVAKVTGEGAGGDKTVKRQPVVKKIKVGPNDPCPCGSGKKYKKCCRDKDLAAERGQNAN
;
A
#
# COMPACT_ATOMS: atom_id res chain seq x y z
N MET A 1 -16.90 -19.97 -26.19
CA MET A 1 -18.20 -19.49 -25.67
C MET A 1 -19.24 -20.58 -25.84
N GLY A 2 -19.85 -21.02 -24.72
CA GLY A 2 -20.87 -22.08 -24.75
C GLY A 2 -22.14 -21.63 -25.45
N LEU A 3 -22.95 -22.61 -25.92
CA LEU A 3 -24.21 -22.38 -26.65
C LEU A 3 -25.18 -21.48 -25.82
N PHE A 4 -25.17 -21.59 -24.49
CA PHE A 4 -25.94 -20.76 -23.55
C PHE A 4 -25.59 -19.28 -23.60
N THR A 5 -24.28 -18.93 -23.70
CA THR A 5 -23.81 -17.54 -23.74
C THR A 5 -24.20 -16.87 -25.07
N LYS A 6 -24.27 -17.62 -26.15
CA LYS A 6 -24.74 -17.11 -27.48
C LYS A 6 -26.24 -16.80 -27.49
N LEU A 7 -27.05 -17.52 -26.69
CA LEU A 7 -28.52 -17.35 -26.66
C LEU A 7 -29.00 -16.34 -25.63
N PHE A 8 -28.34 -16.23 -24.49
CA PHE A 8 -28.80 -15.43 -23.35
C PHE A 8 -27.86 -14.27 -22.97
N GLY A 9 -26.79 -14.07 -23.72
CA GLY A 9 -25.74 -13.07 -23.39
C GLY A 9 -24.88 -13.47 -22.20
N THR A 10 -23.84 -12.67 -21.93
CA THR A 10 -22.98 -12.80 -20.76
C THR A 10 -23.74 -12.39 -19.48
N ARG A 11 -23.17 -12.71 -18.28
CA ARG A 11 -23.70 -12.21 -17.00
C ARG A 11 -23.73 -10.69 -16.99
N SER A 12 -22.64 -10.03 -17.41
CA SER A 12 -22.53 -8.57 -17.46
C SER A 12 -23.57 -7.94 -18.39
N GLU A 13 -23.80 -8.49 -19.60
CA GLU A 13 -24.83 -7.99 -20.51
C GLU A 13 -26.24 -8.05 -19.90
N ARG A 14 -26.54 -9.11 -19.16
CA ARG A 14 -27.83 -9.24 -18.46
C ARG A 14 -27.96 -8.22 -17.32
N GLU A 15 -26.89 -7.98 -16.58
CA GLU A 15 -26.86 -6.98 -15.52
C GLU A 15 -27.03 -5.56 -16.10
N VAL A 16 -26.31 -5.23 -17.16
CA VAL A 16 -26.46 -3.93 -17.86
C VAL A 16 -27.89 -3.74 -18.35
N LYS A 17 -28.53 -4.79 -18.91
CA LYS A 17 -29.94 -4.71 -19.30
C LYS A 17 -30.90 -4.41 -18.15
N LYS A 18 -30.64 -4.92 -16.93
CA LYS A 18 -31.45 -4.59 -15.75
C LYS A 18 -31.33 -3.15 -15.32
N LEU A 19 -30.20 -2.49 -15.64
CA LEU A 19 -29.96 -1.08 -15.32
C LEU A 19 -30.63 -0.13 -16.33
N GLU A 20 -30.99 -0.61 -17.51
CA GLU A 20 -31.53 0.18 -18.62
C GLU A 20 -32.69 1.12 -18.21
N PRO A 21 -33.68 0.70 -17.42
CA PRO A 21 -34.77 1.59 -17.00
C PRO A 21 -34.28 2.78 -16.18
N GLN A 22 -33.26 2.60 -15.33
CA GLN A 22 -32.68 3.69 -14.56
C GLN A 22 -31.85 4.62 -15.44
N VAL A 23 -31.10 4.06 -16.38
CA VAL A 23 -30.35 4.86 -17.38
C VAL A 23 -31.30 5.70 -18.21
N GLU A 24 -32.40 5.14 -18.70
CA GLU A 24 -33.42 5.88 -19.45
C GLU A 24 -34.03 7.01 -18.61
N ALA A 25 -34.31 6.76 -17.32
CA ALA A 25 -34.82 7.78 -16.42
C ALA A 25 -33.83 8.97 -16.30
N VAL A 26 -32.51 8.69 -16.17
CA VAL A 26 -31.48 9.73 -16.17
C VAL A 26 -31.45 10.50 -17.48
N MET A 27 -31.47 9.79 -18.62
CA MET A 27 -31.37 10.40 -19.94
C MET A 27 -32.59 11.26 -20.28
N ALA A 28 -33.79 10.85 -19.84
CA ALA A 28 -35.04 11.60 -20.05
C ALA A 28 -35.03 12.99 -19.35
N LEU A 29 -34.27 13.12 -18.26
CA LEU A 29 -34.11 14.35 -17.50
C LEU A 29 -33.14 15.34 -18.14
N GLU A 30 -32.43 14.99 -19.21
CA GLU A 30 -31.46 15.91 -19.85
C GLU A 30 -32.09 17.23 -20.32
N ALA A 31 -33.18 17.16 -21.05
CA ALA A 31 -33.82 18.35 -21.63
C ALA A 31 -34.40 19.32 -20.57
N PRO A 32 -35.06 18.84 -19.50
CA PRO A 32 -35.49 19.72 -18.39
C PRO A 32 -34.33 20.40 -17.69
N TYR A 33 -33.27 19.63 -17.32
CA TYR A 33 -32.16 20.17 -16.55
C TYR A 33 -31.27 21.13 -17.35
N LYS A 34 -31.16 20.95 -18.64
CA LYS A 34 -30.45 21.88 -19.55
C LYS A 34 -31.06 23.29 -19.56
N LYS A 35 -32.37 23.44 -19.20
CA LYS A 35 -33.06 24.73 -19.15
C LYS A 35 -32.85 25.48 -17.83
N LEU A 36 -32.38 24.82 -16.79
CA LEU A 36 -32.14 25.41 -15.49
C LEU A 36 -30.99 26.42 -15.57
N THR A 37 -31.09 27.47 -14.80
CA THR A 37 -29.98 28.39 -14.56
C THR A 37 -28.94 27.73 -13.64
N ASP A 38 -27.73 28.27 -13.60
CA ASP A 38 -26.66 27.75 -12.72
C ASP A 38 -27.07 27.80 -11.26
N GLN A 39 -27.82 28.83 -10.84
CA GLN A 39 -28.33 28.97 -9.48
C GLN A 39 -29.37 27.89 -9.13
N GLU A 40 -30.31 27.64 -10.06
CA GLU A 40 -31.32 26.58 -9.90
C GLU A 40 -30.69 25.19 -9.87
N LEU A 41 -29.69 24.97 -10.71
CA LEU A 41 -28.95 23.67 -10.74
C LEU A 41 -28.19 23.42 -9.43
N ARG A 42 -27.53 24.44 -8.88
CA ARG A 42 -26.89 24.41 -7.56
C ARG A 42 -27.88 24.14 -6.43
N ALA A 43 -29.05 24.79 -6.48
CA ALA A 43 -30.09 24.64 -5.45
C ALA A 43 -30.61 23.18 -5.34
N LYS A 44 -30.52 22.39 -6.42
CA LYS A 44 -30.90 20.99 -6.41
C LYS A 44 -30.11 20.15 -5.39
N THR A 45 -28.86 20.48 -5.12
CA THR A 45 -28.06 19.79 -4.11
C THR A 45 -28.68 19.91 -2.72
N GLN A 46 -29.14 21.12 -2.33
CA GLN A 46 -29.78 21.30 -1.04
C GLN A 46 -31.16 20.61 -1.00
N GLU A 47 -31.94 20.71 -2.08
CA GLU A 47 -33.20 19.99 -2.23
C GLU A 47 -33.02 18.47 -2.01
N PHE A 48 -31.98 17.86 -2.63
CA PHE A 48 -31.71 16.43 -2.46
C PHE A 48 -31.27 16.07 -1.04
N LYS A 49 -30.47 16.93 -0.40
CA LYS A 49 -30.08 16.74 1.01
C LYS A 49 -31.29 16.78 1.93
N ASP A 50 -32.22 17.68 1.69
CA ASP A 50 -33.46 17.82 2.50
C ASP A 50 -34.41 16.63 2.27
N ARG A 51 -34.54 16.14 1.03
CA ARG A 51 -35.32 14.95 0.69
C ARG A 51 -34.74 13.70 1.33
N TYR A 52 -33.43 13.56 1.29
CA TYR A 52 -32.71 12.45 1.97
C TYR A 52 -32.94 12.52 3.49
N ALA A 53 -32.79 13.69 4.10
CA ALA A 53 -33.06 13.88 5.53
C ALA A 53 -34.51 13.58 5.91
N SER A 54 -35.46 13.75 4.95
CA SER A 54 -36.89 13.42 5.12
C SER A 54 -37.19 11.92 4.95
N GLY A 55 -36.15 11.08 4.67
CA GLY A 55 -36.26 9.63 4.58
C GLY A 55 -36.32 9.07 3.16
N GLU A 56 -36.14 9.87 2.11
CA GLU A 56 -36.03 9.38 0.74
C GLU A 56 -34.67 8.68 0.53
N THR A 57 -34.65 7.56 -0.18
CA THR A 57 -33.42 6.79 -0.36
C THR A 57 -32.54 7.39 -1.48
N LEU A 58 -31.23 7.13 -1.41
CA LEU A 58 -30.30 7.53 -2.48
C LEU A 58 -30.64 6.88 -3.84
N ASP A 59 -31.19 5.66 -3.84
CA ASP A 59 -31.65 4.99 -5.05
C ASP A 59 -32.85 5.72 -5.72
N ALA A 60 -33.74 6.30 -4.94
CA ALA A 60 -34.84 7.11 -5.46
C ALA A 60 -34.35 8.43 -6.03
N LEU A 61 -33.36 9.06 -5.40
CA LEU A 61 -32.74 10.31 -5.85
C LEU A 61 -31.81 10.14 -7.06
N LEU A 62 -31.34 8.92 -7.32
CA LEU A 62 -30.31 8.62 -8.33
C LEU A 62 -30.59 9.22 -9.72
N PRO A 63 -31.78 9.08 -10.32
CA PRO A 63 -32.00 9.59 -11.66
C PRO A 63 -31.83 11.12 -11.76
N GLU A 64 -32.37 11.83 -10.79
CA GLU A 64 -32.28 13.29 -10.73
C GLU A 64 -30.88 13.78 -10.40
N ALA A 65 -30.24 13.17 -9.39
CA ALA A 65 -28.88 13.53 -8.98
C ALA A 65 -27.86 13.29 -10.12
N PHE A 66 -27.97 12.17 -10.83
CA PHE A 66 -27.10 11.87 -11.97
C PHE A 66 -27.33 12.84 -13.13
N ALA A 67 -28.60 13.23 -13.40
CA ALA A 67 -28.92 14.22 -14.43
C ALA A 67 -28.34 15.60 -14.08
N VAL A 68 -28.44 16.04 -12.82
CA VAL A 68 -27.84 17.30 -12.32
C VAL A 68 -26.32 17.27 -12.46
N CYS A 69 -25.67 16.19 -12.00
CA CYS A 69 -24.22 16.05 -12.06
C CYS A 69 -23.72 15.99 -13.52
N ARG A 70 -24.46 15.32 -14.40
CA ARG A 70 -24.17 15.21 -15.83
C ARG A 70 -24.26 16.57 -16.55
N GLU A 71 -25.28 17.38 -16.23
CA GLU A 71 -25.44 18.76 -16.75
C GLU A 71 -24.34 19.68 -16.19
N ALA A 72 -24.00 19.56 -14.91
CA ALA A 72 -22.93 20.34 -14.30
C ALA A 72 -21.57 20.03 -14.96
N ALA A 73 -21.28 18.75 -15.22
CA ALA A 73 -20.05 18.34 -15.91
C ALA A 73 -19.95 18.92 -17.33
N ASP A 74 -21.05 18.96 -18.06
CA ASP A 74 -21.10 19.61 -19.40
C ASP A 74 -20.80 21.09 -19.33
N ARG A 75 -21.42 21.80 -18.38
CA ARG A 75 -21.24 23.27 -18.23
C ARG A 75 -19.84 23.64 -17.76
N VAL A 76 -19.31 22.90 -16.81
CA VAL A 76 -18.05 23.24 -16.12
C VAL A 76 -16.82 22.71 -16.86
N LEU A 77 -16.91 21.50 -17.40
CA LEU A 77 -15.77 20.80 -18.03
C LEU A 77 -15.91 20.72 -19.56
N GLY A 78 -17.08 21.01 -20.13
CA GLY A 78 -17.38 20.74 -21.55
C GLY A 78 -17.46 19.24 -21.87
N MET A 79 -17.65 18.40 -20.84
CA MET A 79 -17.67 16.94 -20.96
C MET A 79 -18.97 16.38 -20.41
N ARG A 80 -19.87 15.98 -21.30
CA ARG A 80 -21.12 15.35 -20.90
C ARG A 80 -20.94 13.85 -20.81
N PRO A 81 -21.15 13.22 -19.64
CA PRO A 81 -21.06 11.77 -19.50
C PRO A 81 -21.96 11.03 -20.48
N TYR A 82 -21.39 10.04 -21.17
CA TYR A 82 -22.10 9.20 -22.13
C TYR A 82 -23.06 8.24 -21.43
N ARG A 83 -23.99 7.65 -22.18
CA ARG A 83 -24.91 6.61 -21.69
C ARG A 83 -24.18 5.46 -21.00
N VAL A 84 -23.13 4.93 -21.59
CA VAL A 84 -22.31 3.86 -21.00
C VAL A 84 -21.63 4.28 -19.71
N GLN A 85 -21.27 5.56 -19.58
CA GLN A 85 -20.68 6.11 -18.36
C GLN A 85 -21.72 6.26 -17.25
N VAL A 86 -22.98 6.54 -17.58
CA VAL A 86 -24.09 6.51 -16.60
C VAL A 86 -24.30 5.09 -16.08
N VAL A 87 -24.24 4.06 -16.96
CA VAL A 87 -24.29 2.65 -16.54
C VAL A 87 -23.16 2.35 -15.54
N GLY A 88 -21.92 2.75 -15.86
CA GLY A 88 -20.77 2.60 -14.95
C GLY A 88 -20.98 3.28 -13.60
N GLY A 89 -21.52 4.51 -13.60
CA GLY A 89 -21.86 5.23 -12.38
C GLY A 89 -22.90 4.52 -11.50
N ILE A 90 -23.92 3.92 -12.11
CA ILE A 90 -24.93 3.13 -11.37
C ILE A 90 -24.29 1.86 -10.76
N VAL A 91 -23.42 1.17 -11.51
CA VAL A 91 -22.70 -0.01 -11.02
C VAL A 91 -21.84 0.35 -9.80
N LEU A 92 -21.11 1.46 -9.87
CA LEU A 92 -20.30 1.96 -8.74
C LEU A 92 -21.19 2.33 -7.53
N HIS A 93 -22.32 3.01 -7.75
CA HIS A 93 -23.26 3.34 -6.67
C HIS A 93 -23.77 2.10 -5.94
N ARG A 94 -23.92 0.98 -6.64
CA ARG A 94 -24.38 -0.29 -6.09
C ARG A 94 -23.30 -1.07 -5.35
N GLY A 95 -22.12 -0.51 -5.15
CA GLY A 95 -21.02 -1.20 -4.45
C GLY A 95 -20.44 -2.36 -5.27
N ARG A 96 -20.26 -2.18 -6.58
CA ARG A 96 -19.72 -3.20 -7.50
C ARG A 96 -18.52 -2.65 -8.25
N ILE A 97 -17.80 -3.52 -8.96
CA ILE A 97 -16.70 -3.11 -9.84
C ILE A 97 -17.24 -2.87 -11.25
N ALA A 98 -17.00 -1.65 -11.77
CA ALA A 98 -17.24 -1.30 -13.15
C ALA A 98 -15.98 -1.58 -13.98
N GLU A 99 -15.96 -2.66 -14.78
CA GLU A 99 -14.90 -2.87 -15.74
C GLU A 99 -15.18 -2.04 -16.98
N MET A 100 -14.40 -0.97 -17.14
CA MET A 100 -14.48 -0.08 -18.31
C MET A 100 -13.11 -0.06 -18.99
N LYS A 101 -13.08 -0.32 -20.28
CA LYS A 101 -11.81 -0.34 -21.04
C LYS A 101 -11.05 0.97 -20.86
N THR A 102 -9.73 0.90 -20.96
CA THR A 102 -8.87 2.07 -20.83
C THR A 102 -9.24 3.13 -21.85
N GLY A 103 -9.30 4.42 -21.43
CA GLY A 103 -9.73 5.52 -22.30
C GLY A 103 -11.25 5.77 -22.35
N GLU A 104 -12.09 4.99 -21.65
CA GLU A 104 -13.54 5.19 -21.57
C GLU A 104 -13.96 6.28 -20.54
N GLY A 105 -13.01 7.00 -19.95
CA GLY A 105 -13.28 8.14 -19.07
C GLY A 105 -13.76 7.75 -17.67
N LYS A 106 -13.16 6.72 -17.06
CA LYS A 106 -13.46 6.27 -15.69
C LYS A 106 -13.49 7.41 -14.66
N THR A 107 -12.52 8.32 -14.72
CA THR A 107 -12.46 9.50 -13.83
C THR A 107 -13.74 10.35 -13.88
N LEU A 108 -14.31 10.54 -15.07
CA LEU A 108 -15.58 11.25 -15.24
C LEU A 108 -16.76 10.42 -14.72
N VAL A 109 -16.73 9.09 -14.86
CA VAL A 109 -17.79 8.20 -14.33
C VAL A 109 -17.91 8.32 -12.83
N ALA A 110 -16.78 8.39 -12.11
CA ALA A 110 -16.74 8.46 -10.66
C ALA A 110 -17.49 9.68 -10.07
N ILE A 111 -17.64 10.78 -10.83
CA ILE A 111 -18.34 11.97 -10.32
C ILE A 111 -19.81 11.70 -9.99
N LEU A 112 -20.46 10.83 -10.75
CA LEU A 112 -21.89 10.54 -10.63
C LEU A 112 -22.21 9.87 -9.28
N PRO A 113 -21.64 8.70 -8.94
CA PRO A 113 -21.87 8.07 -7.66
C PRO A 113 -21.28 8.86 -6.48
N ALA A 114 -20.16 9.57 -6.68
CA ALA A 114 -19.57 10.39 -5.63
C ALA A 114 -20.51 11.54 -5.22
N TYR A 115 -21.06 12.26 -6.18
CA TYR A 115 -22.05 13.31 -5.93
C TYR A 115 -23.26 12.78 -5.18
N LEU A 116 -23.88 11.71 -5.67
CA LEU A 116 -25.08 11.12 -5.06
C LEU A 116 -24.84 10.67 -3.61
N ASN A 117 -23.72 9.98 -3.35
CA ASN A 117 -23.44 9.45 -2.00
C ASN A 117 -22.96 10.55 -1.05
N ALA A 118 -22.37 11.64 -1.56
CA ALA A 118 -22.00 12.80 -0.73
C ALA A 118 -23.22 13.53 -0.14
N LEU A 119 -24.41 13.43 -0.75
CA LEU A 119 -25.64 13.99 -0.23
C LEU A 119 -26.02 13.46 1.15
N ALA A 120 -25.56 12.24 1.51
CA ALA A 120 -25.77 11.66 2.83
C ALA A 120 -24.94 12.33 3.95
N GLY A 121 -24.00 13.20 3.64
CA GLY A 121 -23.17 13.94 4.60
C GLY A 121 -22.13 13.09 5.35
N ARG A 122 -21.99 11.80 5.00
CA ARG A 122 -21.07 10.86 5.70
C ARG A 122 -19.65 10.85 5.13
N GLY A 123 -19.40 11.53 4.01
CA GLY A 123 -18.14 11.57 3.28
C GLY A 123 -17.99 10.44 2.26
N VAL A 124 -17.38 10.78 1.14
CA VAL A 124 -17.04 9.84 0.07
C VAL A 124 -15.53 9.93 -0.17
N HIS A 125 -14.85 8.79 -0.17
CA HIS A 125 -13.43 8.72 -0.50
C HIS A 125 -13.25 8.21 -1.93
N ILE A 126 -12.48 8.96 -2.73
CA ILE A 126 -12.04 8.52 -4.07
C ILE A 126 -10.56 8.19 -3.95
N VAL A 127 -10.25 6.91 -4.11
CA VAL A 127 -8.92 6.35 -3.84
C VAL A 127 -8.17 6.14 -5.13
N THR A 128 -6.95 6.66 -5.21
CA THR A 128 -6.05 6.55 -6.37
C THR A 128 -4.73 5.90 -5.99
N VAL A 129 -3.95 5.46 -6.97
CA VAL A 129 -2.67 4.77 -6.77
C VAL A 129 -1.50 5.72 -6.44
N ASN A 130 -1.61 7.02 -6.67
CA ASN A 130 -0.52 7.96 -6.38
C ASN A 130 -1.01 9.41 -6.20
N ASP A 131 -0.16 10.24 -5.59
CA ASP A 131 -0.44 11.64 -5.27
C ASP A 131 -0.68 12.51 -6.51
N TYR A 132 -0.01 12.23 -7.63
CA TYR A 132 -0.21 12.96 -8.88
C TYR A 132 -1.65 12.83 -9.38
N LEU A 133 -2.18 11.60 -9.43
CA LEU A 133 -3.57 11.35 -9.85
C LEU A 133 -4.56 11.92 -8.84
N ALA A 134 -4.31 11.75 -7.54
CA ALA A 134 -5.16 12.30 -6.51
C ALA A 134 -5.28 13.83 -6.63
N LYS A 135 -4.16 14.55 -6.82
CA LYS A 135 -4.14 15.99 -7.01
C LYS A 135 -4.82 16.41 -8.31
N ARG A 136 -4.45 15.80 -9.43
CA ARG A 136 -5.04 16.10 -10.75
C ARG A 136 -6.56 15.95 -10.74
N ASP A 137 -7.05 14.83 -10.25
CA ASP A 137 -8.46 14.47 -10.33
C ASP A 137 -9.30 15.25 -9.31
N SER A 138 -8.78 15.56 -8.12
CA SER A 138 -9.43 16.43 -7.14
C SER A 138 -9.59 17.86 -7.63
N GLU A 139 -8.62 18.38 -8.39
CA GLU A 139 -8.69 19.70 -8.99
C GLU A 139 -9.64 19.71 -10.20
N TRP A 140 -9.51 18.75 -11.08
CA TRP A 140 -10.25 18.68 -12.34
C TRP A 140 -11.73 18.35 -12.12
N MET A 141 -12.02 17.20 -11.50
CA MET A 141 -13.41 16.78 -11.19
C MET A 141 -14.01 17.62 -10.05
N GLY A 142 -13.17 18.09 -9.14
CA GLY A 142 -13.56 18.97 -8.04
C GLY A 142 -14.29 20.24 -8.46
N LYS A 143 -14.07 20.73 -9.68
CA LYS A 143 -14.84 21.85 -10.24
C LYS A 143 -16.32 21.55 -10.31
N VAL A 144 -16.71 20.34 -10.72
CA VAL A 144 -18.11 19.92 -10.82
C VAL A 144 -18.74 19.88 -9.44
N TYR A 145 -18.06 19.32 -8.47
CA TYR A 145 -18.57 19.24 -7.09
C TYR A 145 -18.72 20.62 -6.45
N ARG A 146 -17.69 21.47 -6.57
CA ARG A 146 -17.74 22.85 -6.05
C ARG A 146 -18.83 23.68 -6.74
N PHE A 147 -18.99 23.50 -8.06
CA PHE A 147 -20.10 24.13 -8.78
C PHE A 147 -21.45 23.70 -8.21
N LEU A 148 -21.62 22.45 -7.81
CA LEU A 148 -22.83 21.92 -7.19
C LEU A 148 -22.93 22.22 -5.68
N GLY A 149 -21.97 22.94 -5.09
CA GLY A 149 -21.98 23.35 -3.68
C GLY A 149 -21.45 22.31 -2.69
N LEU A 150 -20.69 21.30 -3.16
CA LEU A 150 -20.01 20.32 -2.31
C LEU A 150 -18.55 20.71 -2.10
N SER A 151 -18.03 20.40 -0.92
CA SER A 151 -16.62 20.57 -0.55
C SER A 151 -15.76 19.40 -1.03
N VAL A 152 -14.50 19.68 -1.41
CA VAL A 152 -13.55 18.69 -1.90
C VAL A 152 -12.25 18.79 -1.11
N GLY A 153 -11.84 17.68 -0.52
CA GLY A 153 -10.58 17.51 0.18
C GLY A 153 -9.58 16.69 -0.64
N LEU A 154 -8.31 16.86 -0.31
CA LEU A 154 -7.20 16.11 -0.90
C LEU A 154 -6.27 15.61 0.20
N ILE A 155 -5.96 14.31 0.19
CA ILE A 155 -5.00 13.65 1.09
C ILE A 155 -3.83 13.15 0.27
N VAL A 156 -2.68 13.76 0.49
CA VAL A 156 -1.37 13.43 -0.09
C VAL A 156 -0.31 13.44 1.00
N HIS A 157 0.93 13.03 0.66
CA HIS A 157 1.95 12.74 1.64
C HIS A 157 2.26 13.91 2.61
N ASP A 158 2.61 15.08 2.14
CA ASP A 158 3.22 16.17 2.96
C ASP A 158 2.22 17.06 3.73
N LEU A 159 1.03 16.55 4.07
CA LEU A 159 0.01 17.33 4.76
C LEU A 159 0.18 17.29 6.29
N THR A 160 -0.06 18.43 6.94
CA THR A 160 -0.15 18.51 8.41
C THR A 160 -1.44 17.85 8.92
N GLY A 161 -1.49 17.47 10.20
CA GLY A 161 -2.69 16.89 10.82
C GLY A 161 -3.94 17.78 10.72
N GLU A 162 -3.78 19.11 10.79
CA GLU A 162 -4.87 20.06 10.63
C GLU A 162 -5.41 20.08 9.19
N GLN A 163 -4.51 20.08 8.20
CA GLN A 163 -4.89 20.01 6.79
C GLN A 163 -5.59 18.69 6.46
N ARG A 164 -5.08 17.57 7.00
CA ARG A 164 -5.72 16.24 6.85
C ARG A 164 -7.13 16.24 7.43
N ARG A 165 -7.30 16.77 8.65
CA ARG A 165 -8.62 16.85 9.29
C ARG A 165 -9.60 17.69 8.46
N ALA A 166 -9.16 18.82 7.95
CA ALA A 166 -9.98 19.66 7.07
C ALA A 166 -10.35 18.92 5.78
N ALA A 167 -9.41 18.17 5.19
CA ALA A 167 -9.66 17.39 3.97
C ALA A 167 -10.65 16.23 4.21
N TYR A 168 -10.54 15.50 5.32
CA TYR A 168 -11.52 14.46 5.67
C TYR A 168 -12.89 15.00 6.08
N ALA A 169 -12.97 16.26 6.54
CA ALA A 169 -14.23 16.90 6.83
C ALA A 169 -15.02 17.30 5.57
N ALA A 170 -14.39 17.32 4.40
CA ALA A 170 -15.04 17.62 3.12
C ALA A 170 -16.09 16.55 2.74
N ASP A 171 -17.05 16.91 1.87
CA ASP A 171 -18.08 16.00 1.38
C ASP A 171 -17.47 14.87 0.54
N ILE A 172 -16.41 15.18 -0.25
CA ILE A 172 -15.70 14.26 -1.12
C ILE A 172 -14.21 14.45 -0.88
N THR A 173 -13.49 13.36 -0.57
CA THR A 173 -12.06 13.38 -0.30
C THR A 173 -11.32 12.48 -1.28
N TYR A 174 -10.40 13.06 -2.06
CA TYR A 174 -9.45 12.32 -2.88
C TYR A 174 -8.21 11.98 -2.06
N GLY A 175 -7.68 10.79 -2.24
CA GLY A 175 -6.46 10.40 -1.55
C GLY A 175 -5.83 9.15 -2.14
N THR A 176 -4.58 8.88 -1.76
CA THR A 176 -3.91 7.63 -2.12
C THR A 176 -4.29 6.53 -1.13
N ASN A 177 -4.32 5.30 -1.63
CA ASN A 177 -4.59 4.10 -0.82
C ASN A 177 -3.69 4.03 0.42
N ASN A 178 -2.41 4.35 0.25
CA ASN A 178 -1.41 4.31 1.32
C ASN A 178 -1.69 5.35 2.40
N GLU A 179 -1.88 6.62 2.03
CA GLU A 179 -2.09 7.71 2.99
C GLU A 179 -3.39 7.52 3.78
N LEU A 180 -4.45 7.05 3.12
CA LEU A 180 -5.73 6.74 3.81
C LEU A 180 -5.55 5.63 4.85
N GLY A 181 -4.81 4.57 4.50
CA GLY A 181 -4.53 3.47 5.42
C GLY A 181 -3.56 3.87 6.54
N PHE A 182 -2.54 4.69 6.25
CA PHE A 182 -1.66 5.22 7.30
C PHE A 182 -2.38 6.19 8.23
N ASP A 183 -3.28 7.02 7.72
CA ASP A 183 -4.09 7.89 8.57
C ASP A 183 -4.98 7.07 9.51
N TYR A 184 -5.54 5.95 9.05
CA TYR A 184 -6.25 5.01 9.92
C TYR A 184 -5.36 4.46 11.04
N LEU A 185 -4.14 4.03 10.71
CA LEU A 185 -3.21 3.53 11.73
C LEU A 185 -2.78 4.66 12.69
N ARG A 186 -2.48 5.86 12.17
CA ARG A 186 -2.13 7.04 12.99
C ARG A 186 -3.24 7.45 13.95
N ASP A 187 -4.50 7.42 13.49
CA ASP A 187 -5.67 7.72 14.33
C ASP A 187 -5.82 6.72 15.47
N ASN A 188 -5.53 5.43 15.21
CA ASN A 188 -5.57 4.40 16.26
C ASN A 188 -4.35 4.40 17.18
N MET A 189 -3.32 5.20 16.90
CA MET A 189 -2.16 5.47 17.76
C MET A 189 -2.23 6.86 18.41
N ALA A 190 -3.30 7.64 18.15
CA ALA A 190 -3.48 8.97 18.73
C ALA A 190 -3.65 8.89 20.24
N ILE A 191 -3.03 9.84 20.95
CA ILE A 191 -3.14 9.94 22.42
C ILE A 191 -4.14 11.01 22.86
N TYR A 192 -4.55 11.87 21.93
CA TYR A 192 -5.62 12.86 22.11
C TYR A 192 -6.65 12.74 20.98
N LYS A 193 -7.93 12.82 21.29
CA LYS A 193 -9.01 12.79 20.29
C LYS A 193 -8.85 13.85 19.19
N GLN A 194 -8.28 15.01 19.56
CA GLN A 194 -8.04 16.11 18.62
C GLN A 194 -6.93 15.81 17.58
N GLU A 195 -6.09 14.80 17.80
CA GLU A 195 -5.09 14.35 16.84
C GLU A 195 -5.69 13.50 15.72
N MET A 196 -6.83 12.86 15.97
CA MET A 196 -7.51 12.04 14.98
C MET A 196 -7.98 12.89 13.80
N VAL A 197 -7.82 12.36 12.59
CA VAL A 197 -8.12 13.08 11.35
C VAL A 197 -9.31 12.49 10.59
N GLN A 198 -9.52 11.18 10.65
CA GLN A 198 -10.61 10.51 9.94
C GLN A 198 -11.92 10.56 10.70
N ARG A 199 -13.06 10.64 9.99
CA ARG A 199 -14.40 10.66 10.59
C ARG A 199 -15.22 9.39 10.35
N GLY A 200 -14.66 8.38 9.68
CA GLY A 200 -15.29 7.09 9.40
C GLY A 200 -15.14 6.65 7.94
N HIS A 201 -15.66 5.48 7.61
CA HIS A 201 -15.48 4.79 6.34
C HIS A 201 -16.84 4.47 5.70
N ALA A 202 -17.55 5.50 5.21
CA ALA A 202 -18.89 5.31 4.67
C ALA A 202 -18.90 4.74 3.25
N PHE A 203 -18.22 5.38 2.30
CA PHE A 203 -18.15 4.92 0.92
C PHE A 203 -16.79 5.22 0.29
N ALA A 204 -16.22 4.20 -0.37
CA ALA A 204 -15.03 4.37 -1.17
C ALA A 204 -15.27 3.95 -2.63
N ILE A 205 -14.75 4.77 -3.55
CA ILE A 205 -14.60 4.45 -4.97
C ILE A 205 -13.12 4.30 -5.25
N VAL A 206 -12.68 3.08 -5.59
CA VAL A 206 -11.27 2.77 -5.83
C VAL A 206 -10.99 2.83 -7.33
N ASP A 207 -10.16 3.79 -7.75
CA ASP A 207 -9.69 3.84 -9.13
C ASP A 207 -8.51 2.88 -9.33
N GLU A 208 -8.46 2.21 -10.47
CA GLU A 208 -7.54 1.13 -10.75
C GLU A 208 -7.58 0.06 -9.63
N VAL A 209 -8.79 -0.41 -9.32
CA VAL A 209 -9.10 -1.30 -8.19
C VAL A 209 -8.28 -2.59 -8.18
N ASP A 210 -7.93 -3.10 -9.35
CA ASP A 210 -7.07 -4.28 -9.52
C ASP A 210 -5.61 -4.03 -9.08
N SER A 211 -5.10 -2.80 -9.26
CA SER A 211 -3.78 -2.45 -8.73
C SER A 211 -3.79 -2.42 -7.21
N ILE A 212 -4.77 -1.73 -6.65
CA ILE A 212 -4.81 -1.45 -5.21
C ILE A 212 -5.20 -2.68 -4.42
N LEU A 213 -6.26 -3.40 -4.84
CA LEU A 213 -6.81 -4.51 -4.06
C LEU A 213 -6.19 -5.87 -4.39
N ILE A 214 -5.46 -6.00 -5.49
CA ILE A 214 -4.79 -7.26 -5.89
C ILE A 214 -3.27 -7.09 -5.84
N ASP A 215 -2.68 -6.18 -6.64
CA ASP A 215 -1.21 -6.10 -6.77
C ASP A 215 -0.54 -5.59 -5.49
N GLU A 216 -0.99 -4.45 -4.97
CA GLU A 216 -0.43 -3.85 -3.76
C GLU A 216 -0.88 -4.56 -2.47
N ALA A 217 -1.93 -5.38 -2.53
CA ALA A 217 -2.47 -6.10 -1.38
C ALA A 217 -1.64 -7.33 -0.95
N ARG A 218 -0.42 -7.49 -1.44
CA ARG A 218 0.54 -8.54 -1.03
C ARG A 218 1.25 -8.20 0.27
N THR A 219 1.42 -6.92 0.57
CA THR A 219 2.13 -6.44 1.75
C THR A 219 1.21 -5.57 2.61
N PRO A 220 1.24 -5.73 3.95
CA PRO A 220 0.47 -4.88 4.83
C PRO A 220 1.05 -3.46 4.91
N LEU A 221 0.23 -2.53 5.38
CA LEU A 221 0.66 -1.22 5.84
C LEU A 221 1.26 -1.38 7.24
N ILE A 222 2.46 -0.84 7.45
CA ILE A 222 3.18 -0.97 8.72
C ILE A 222 3.70 0.41 9.15
N ILE A 223 3.42 0.79 10.39
CA ILE A 223 4.09 1.89 11.07
C ILE A 223 5.15 1.30 12.00
N SER A 224 6.40 1.73 11.83
CA SER A 224 7.54 1.20 12.57
C SER A 224 8.11 2.23 13.53
N GLY A 225 8.62 1.74 14.65
CA GLY A 225 9.42 2.48 15.60
C GLY A 225 10.86 1.95 15.67
N LYS A 226 11.72 2.60 16.43
CA LYS A 226 13.09 2.17 16.64
C LYS A 226 13.09 0.90 17.51
N GLY A 227 13.63 -0.19 16.99
CA GLY A 227 13.85 -1.45 17.69
C GLY A 227 15.24 -1.56 18.31
N GLU A 228 15.61 -2.74 18.74
CA GLU A 228 16.93 -3.05 19.33
C GLU A 228 18.04 -3.08 18.27
N GLU A 229 19.30 -2.90 18.69
CA GLU A 229 20.45 -2.90 17.77
C GLU A 229 20.98 -4.33 17.57
N SER A 230 20.63 -4.97 16.46
CA SER A 230 21.14 -6.30 16.07
C SER A 230 22.08 -6.26 14.84
N SER A 231 22.61 -5.10 14.46
CA SER A 231 23.39 -4.88 13.23
C SER A 231 24.57 -5.85 13.04
N LYS A 232 25.25 -6.25 14.13
CA LYS A 232 26.40 -7.17 14.07
C LYS A 232 26.04 -8.59 13.65
N LEU A 233 24.87 -9.09 14.02
CA LEU A 233 24.43 -10.43 13.64
C LEU A 233 24.16 -10.54 12.14
N TYR A 234 23.61 -9.50 11.52
CA TYR A 234 23.42 -9.46 10.07
C TYR A 234 24.73 -9.49 9.29
N GLU A 235 25.74 -8.72 9.73
CA GLU A 235 27.06 -8.73 9.12
C GLU A 235 27.76 -10.10 9.29
N MET A 236 27.63 -10.74 10.46
CA MET A 236 28.17 -12.07 10.72
C MET A 236 27.46 -13.15 9.89
N ALA A 237 26.14 -13.10 9.80
CA ALA A 237 25.35 -14.03 9.01
C ALA A 237 25.66 -13.90 7.51
N ASP A 238 25.76 -12.67 7.01
CA ASP A 238 26.14 -12.41 5.63
C ASP A 238 27.56 -12.92 5.31
N TYR A 239 28.53 -12.64 6.19
CA TYR A 239 29.87 -13.14 6.05
C TYR A 239 29.94 -14.69 6.04
N PHE A 240 29.14 -15.35 6.90
CA PHE A 240 29.02 -16.79 6.90
C PHE A 240 28.45 -17.32 5.60
N VAL A 241 27.29 -16.84 5.18
CA VAL A 241 26.58 -17.29 3.97
C VAL A 241 27.38 -17.02 2.71
N SER A 242 28.19 -15.95 2.68
CA SER A 242 29.07 -15.64 1.53
C SER A 242 30.10 -16.73 1.22
N ARG A 243 30.39 -17.59 2.20
CA ARG A 243 31.37 -18.71 2.08
C ARG A 243 30.72 -20.05 1.77
N LEU A 244 29.37 -20.10 1.82
CA LEU A 244 28.65 -21.33 1.55
C LEU A 244 28.50 -21.58 0.05
N LYS A 245 28.52 -22.87 -0.31
CA LYS A 245 28.29 -23.33 -1.67
C LYS A 245 26.79 -23.47 -1.91
N LYS A 246 26.24 -22.63 -2.81
CA LYS A 246 24.82 -22.68 -3.16
C LYS A 246 24.55 -23.57 -4.36
N GLN A 247 23.38 -24.21 -4.36
CA GLN A 247 22.78 -24.86 -5.51
C GLN A 247 21.44 -24.18 -5.81
N VAL A 248 21.22 -23.82 -7.07
CA VAL A 248 19.95 -23.20 -7.52
C VAL A 248 19.16 -24.23 -8.30
N PHE A 249 17.91 -24.43 -7.91
CA PHE A 249 16.94 -25.23 -8.63
C PHE A 249 15.99 -24.33 -9.40
N SER A 250 15.95 -24.52 -10.70
CA SER A 250 15.04 -23.78 -11.60
C SER A 250 13.94 -24.64 -12.21
N THR A 251 14.05 -25.96 -12.08
CA THR A 251 13.12 -26.96 -12.65
C THR A 251 12.77 -28.03 -11.65
N THR A 252 11.72 -28.80 -11.96
CA THR A 252 11.15 -29.90 -11.17
C THR A 252 12.10 -31.08 -10.93
N ASP A 253 13.29 -30.81 -10.42
CA ASP A 253 14.12 -31.90 -9.90
C ASP A 253 13.49 -32.40 -8.59
N ASN A 254 13.36 -33.71 -8.50
CA ASN A 254 12.70 -34.40 -7.39
C ASN A 254 13.25 -33.90 -6.03
N LYS A 255 12.39 -33.32 -5.21
CA LYS A 255 12.71 -32.89 -3.83
C LYS A 255 13.23 -34.04 -2.95
N GLU A 256 13.06 -35.27 -3.39
CA GLU A 256 13.53 -36.48 -2.70
C GLU A 256 15.05 -36.70 -2.77
N LEU A 257 15.80 -35.91 -3.53
CA LEU A 257 17.25 -36.04 -3.74
C LEU A 257 18.09 -34.97 -3.02
N GLN A 258 17.52 -34.23 -2.07
CA GLN A 258 18.22 -33.11 -1.39
C GLN A 258 19.55 -33.51 -0.72
N ASP A 259 19.67 -34.77 -0.26
CA ASP A 259 20.87 -35.28 0.41
C ASP A 259 21.97 -35.72 -0.57
N GLN A 260 21.73 -35.73 -1.88
CA GLN A 260 22.69 -36.19 -2.87
C GLN A 260 23.56 -35.08 -3.46
N TYR A 261 23.23 -33.82 -3.21
CA TYR A 261 23.97 -32.68 -3.76
C TYR A 261 25.09 -32.22 -2.82
N ASP A 262 26.29 -32.03 -3.37
CA ASP A 262 27.44 -31.49 -2.64
C ASP A 262 27.34 -29.95 -2.53
N CYS A 263 26.34 -29.47 -1.81
CA CYS A 263 26.10 -28.04 -1.54
C CYS A 263 25.78 -27.81 -0.06
N ASP A 264 25.89 -26.54 0.38
CA ASP A 264 25.66 -26.15 1.75
C ASP A 264 24.24 -25.56 1.94
N TYR A 265 23.68 -24.93 0.90
CA TYR A 265 22.30 -24.51 0.90
C TYR A 265 21.67 -24.54 -0.50
N ILE A 266 20.36 -24.66 -0.52
CA ILE A 266 19.54 -24.77 -1.71
C ILE A 266 18.74 -23.49 -1.88
N VAL A 267 18.64 -23.01 -3.11
CA VAL A 267 17.79 -21.89 -3.53
C VAL A 267 16.79 -22.43 -4.53
N ASP A 268 15.51 -22.40 -4.19
CA ASP A 268 14.40 -22.73 -5.10
C ASP A 268 13.83 -21.42 -5.66
N GLU A 269 14.19 -21.07 -6.90
CA GLU A 269 13.69 -19.85 -7.56
C GLU A 269 12.19 -19.92 -7.83
N LYS A 270 11.64 -21.11 -8.05
CA LYS A 270 10.24 -21.32 -8.34
C LYS A 270 9.35 -21.09 -7.12
N ASP A 271 9.73 -21.62 -5.96
CA ASP A 271 9.01 -21.46 -4.71
C ASP A 271 9.50 -20.26 -3.88
N ARG A 272 10.46 -19.49 -4.41
CA ARG A 272 11.15 -18.36 -3.75
C ARG A 272 11.58 -18.70 -2.32
N SER A 273 12.14 -19.90 -2.13
CA SER A 273 12.56 -20.40 -0.84
C SER A 273 14.05 -20.74 -0.79
N VAL A 274 14.59 -20.71 0.43
CA VAL A 274 15.97 -21.09 0.70
C VAL A 274 16.00 -22.07 1.87
N SER A 275 16.91 -23.05 1.83
CA SER A 275 17.07 -23.99 2.92
C SER A 275 18.54 -24.44 3.07
N LEU A 276 19.01 -24.60 4.31
CA LEU A 276 20.28 -25.23 4.60
C LEU A 276 20.19 -26.74 4.35
N THR A 277 21.26 -27.32 3.82
CA THR A 277 21.46 -28.77 3.84
C THR A 277 22.04 -29.20 5.19
N GLN A 278 22.07 -30.49 5.45
CA GLN A 278 22.72 -31.02 6.66
C GLN A 278 24.16 -30.52 6.81
N LYS A 279 24.93 -30.50 5.70
CA LYS A 279 26.30 -29.94 5.67
C LYS A 279 26.32 -28.44 6.00
N GLY A 280 25.32 -27.69 5.56
CA GLY A 280 25.18 -26.28 5.86
C GLY A 280 24.89 -26.03 7.33
N ILE A 281 24.03 -26.84 7.94
CA ILE A 281 23.72 -26.79 9.38
C ILE A 281 24.97 -27.05 10.21
N GLU A 282 25.70 -28.15 9.93
CA GLU A 282 26.95 -28.47 10.63
C GLU A 282 27.99 -27.36 10.56
N LYS A 283 28.12 -26.71 9.40
CA LYS A 283 29.00 -25.53 9.22
C LYS A 283 28.51 -24.31 10.00
N ALA A 284 27.20 -24.09 10.07
CA ALA A 284 26.62 -22.98 10.84
C ALA A 284 26.88 -23.21 12.36
N GLU A 285 26.61 -24.40 12.86
CA GLU A 285 26.85 -24.77 14.26
C GLU A 285 28.34 -24.59 14.64
N GLN A 286 29.26 -25.05 13.78
CA GLN A 286 30.70 -24.86 13.99
C GLN A 286 31.12 -23.37 13.94
N PHE A 287 30.59 -22.59 12.98
CA PHE A 287 30.98 -21.21 12.82
C PHE A 287 30.49 -20.30 13.95
N PHE A 288 29.25 -20.53 14.41
CA PHE A 288 28.64 -19.75 15.48
C PHE A 288 28.86 -20.36 16.87
N ASN A 289 29.52 -21.53 16.94
CA ASN A 289 29.82 -22.25 18.17
C ASN A 289 28.55 -22.56 19.01
N VAL A 290 27.52 -23.08 18.35
CA VAL A 290 26.26 -23.55 18.94
C VAL A 290 26.16 -25.07 18.78
N GLU A 291 25.55 -25.77 19.77
CA GLU A 291 25.42 -27.22 19.74
C GLU A 291 24.34 -27.71 18.76
N ASN A 292 23.23 -26.97 18.67
CA ASN A 292 22.12 -27.31 17.79
C ASN A 292 21.44 -26.02 17.28
N LEU A 293 21.47 -25.78 15.98
CA LEU A 293 20.88 -24.60 15.37
C LEU A 293 19.35 -24.59 15.47
N ALA A 294 18.72 -25.77 15.64
CA ALA A 294 17.26 -25.91 15.71
C ALA A 294 16.68 -25.64 17.11
N ASP A 295 17.52 -25.46 18.14
CA ASP A 295 17.04 -25.16 19.48
C ASP A 295 16.33 -23.79 19.55
N PRO A 296 15.27 -23.66 20.34
CA PRO A 296 14.53 -22.41 20.49
C PRO A 296 15.42 -21.23 20.90
N GLU A 297 16.48 -21.46 21.70
CA GLU A 297 17.45 -20.43 22.10
C GLU A 297 18.25 -19.86 20.92
N ASN A 298 18.41 -20.64 19.84
CA ASN A 298 19.13 -20.28 18.63
C ASN A 298 18.21 -19.78 17.50
N ALA A 299 16.90 -19.60 17.77
CA ALA A 299 15.91 -19.19 16.76
C ALA A 299 16.28 -17.85 16.09
N THR A 300 16.75 -16.87 16.86
CA THR A 300 17.22 -15.58 16.34
C THR A 300 18.38 -15.73 15.38
N LEU A 301 19.37 -16.56 15.72
CA LEU A 301 20.52 -16.84 14.86
C LEU A 301 20.10 -17.54 13.57
N SER A 302 19.24 -18.56 13.68
CA SER A 302 18.67 -19.28 12.53
C SER A 302 17.90 -18.32 11.60
N HIS A 303 17.15 -17.40 12.18
CA HIS A 303 16.46 -16.35 11.41
C HIS A 303 17.44 -15.47 10.61
N HIS A 304 18.50 -14.95 11.24
CA HIS A 304 19.50 -14.10 10.56
C HIS A 304 20.21 -14.85 9.43
N ILE A 305 20.55 -16.13 9.62
CA ILE A 305 21.14 -16.96 8.57
C ILE A 305 20.17 -17.13 7.40
N ASN A 306 18.88 -17.38 7.68
CA ASN A 306 17.86 -17.51 6.65
C ASN A 306 17.67 -16.22 5.85
N GLN A 307 17.66 -15.06 6.51
CA GLN A 307 17.55 -13.77 5.82
C GLN A 307 18.80 -13.48 4.96
N ALA A 308 19.99 -13.80 5.44
CA ALA A 308 21.22 -13.69 4.66
C ALA A 308 21.23 -14.60 3.42
N MET A 309 20.71 -15.84 3.55
CA MET A 309 20.55 -16.75 2.41
C MET A 309 19.52 -16.23 1.40
N LYS A 310 18.38 -15.68 1.84
CA LYS A 310 17.39 -15.04 0.96
C LYS A 310 18.01 -13.85 0.23
N ALA A 311 18.71 -12.98 0.95
CA ALA A 311 19.36 -11.80 0.37
C ALA A 311 20.38 -12.18 -0.73
N ARG A 312 21.18 -13.23 -0.52
CA ARG A 312 22.20 -13.68 -1.50
C ARG A 312 21.68 -14.66 -2.54
N GLY A 313 20.64 -15.41 -2.23
CA GLY A 313 20.08 -16.44 -3.11
C GLY A 313 19.02 -15.89 -4.07
N LEU A 314 18.09 -15.11 -3.56
CA LEU A 314 16.87 -14.69 -4.27
C LEU A 314 16.87 -13.22 -4.69
N MET A 315 17.45 -12.32 -3.86
CA MET A 315 17.37 -10.88 -4.12
C MET A 315 18.46 -10.42 -5.08
N LYS A 316 18.07 -9.83 -6.19
CA LYS A 316 18.96 -9.39 -7.28
C LYS A 316 19.04 -7.86 -7.31
N ARG A 317 20.28 -7.35 -7.32
CA ARG A 317 20.52 -5.91 -7.49
C ARG A 317 20.07 -5.45 -8.88
N ASP A 318 19.55 -4.23 -8.98
CA ASP A 318 18.98 -3.58 -10.17
C ASP A 318 17.70 -4.26 -10.72
N ILE A 319 17.17 -5.27 -10.00
CA ILE A 319 15.88 -5.92 -10.28
C ILE A 319 14.96 -5.72 -9.08
N ASP A 320 15.32 -6.28 -7.92
CA ASP A 320 14.49 -6.20 -6.71
C ASP A 320 14.81 -4.94 -5.88
N TYR A 321 16.04 -4.45 -5.97
CA TYR A 321 16.49 -3.24 -5.27
C TYR A 321 17.64 -2.57 -6.02
N VAL A 322 17.85 -1.27 -5.72
CA VAL A 322 19.03 -0.52 -6.17
C VAL A 322 19.79 0.03 -4.96
N VAL A 323 21.10 0.27 -5.15
CA VAL A 323 21.93 0.95 -4.14
C VAL A 323 22.22 2.35 -4.64
N LYS A 324 21.73 3.38 -3.94
CA LYS A 324 21.92 4.78 -4.29
C LYS A 324 22.26 5.58 -3.04
N ASP A 325 23.28 6.44 -3.12
CA ASP A 325 23.72 7.31 -2.02
C ASP A 325 24.07 6.56 -0.72
N GLY A 326 24.49 5.28 -0.81
CA GLY A 326 24.80 4.43 0.34
C GLY A 326 23.58 3.84 1.06
N GLU A 327 22.41 3.88 0.42
CA GLU A 327 21.16 3.28 0.92
C GLU A 327 20.63 2.25 -0.08
N VAL A 328 20.03 1.18 0.44
CA VAL A 328 19.28 0.20 -0.35
C VAL A 328 17.87 0.75 -0.56
N ILE A 329 17.42 0.80 -1.81
CA ILE A 329 16.08 1.27 -2.18
C ILE A 329 15.38 0.15 -2.93
N ILE A 330 14.19 -0.21 -2.48
CA ILE A 330 13.37 -1.25 -3.10
C ILE A 330 12.91 -0.79 -4.49
N VAL A 331 12.91 -1.70 -5.45
CA VAL A 331 12.24 -1.55 -6.74
C VAL A 331 10.91 -2.28 -6.65
N ASP A 332 9.83 -1.60 -6.94
CA ASP A 332 8.51 -2.22 -6.99
C ASP A 332 8.43 -3.22 -8.15
N GLU A 333 8.15 -4.45 -7.84
CA GLU A 333 8.09 -5.56 -8.81
C GLU A 333 7.05 -5.32 -9.92
N PHE A 334 5.97 -4.57 -9.61
CA PHE A 334 4.86 -4.33 -10.55
C PHE A 334 5.04 -3.07 -11.37
N THR A 335 5.43 -1.98 -10.72
CA THR A 335 5.56 -0.69 -11.39
C THR A 335 6.98 -0.39 -11.85
N GLY A 336 7.97 -1.14 -11.34
CA GLY A 336 9.38 -0.88 -11.56
C GLY A 336 9.87 0.44 -10.94
N ARG A 337 9.09 1.04 -10.03
CA ARG A 337 9.40 2.32 -9.40
C ARG A 337 10.29 2.14 -8.18
N LEU A 338 11.13 3.15 -7.92
CA LEU A 338 11.92 3.20 -6.70
C LEU A 338 11.05 3.58 -5.50
N MET A 339 11.04 2.73 -4.49
CA MET A 339 10.27 2.91 -3.27
C MET A 339 11.14 3.52 -2.17
N TYR A 340 11.26 4.84 -2.17
CA TYR A 340 12.03 5.53 -1.15
C TYR A 340 11.39 5.41 0.24
N GLY A 341 12.22 5.21 1.27
CA GLY A 341 11.78 5.11 2.66
C GLY A 341 11.10 3.78 3.03
N ARG A 342 10.93 2.86 2.05
CA ARG A 342 10.46 1.50 2.28
C ARG A 342 11.59 0.56 2.62
N ARG A 343 11.24 -0.46 3.42
CA ARG A 343 12.13 -1.55 3.81
C ARG A 343 11.44 -2.89 3.65
N TYR A 344 12.20 -3.90 3.27
CA TYR A 344 11.73 -5.29 3.38
C TYR A 344 11.55 -5.66 4.84
N ASN A 345 10.54 -6.46 5.12
CA ASN A 345 10.20 -6.92 6.45
C ASN A 345 11.14 -8.03 6.95
N GLU A 346 10.98 -8.40 8.22
CA GLU A 346 11.63 -9.56 8.84
C GLU A 346 13.17 -9.52 8.77
N GLY A 347 13.79 -8.37 8.77
CA GLY A 347 15.25 -8.24 8.70
C GLY A 347 15.87 -8.47 7.31
N LEU A 348 15.06 -8.77 6.28
CA LEU A 348 15.58 -8.98 4.91
C LEU A 348 16.26 -7.72 4.37
N HIS A 349 15.74 -6.52 4.70
CA HIS A 349 16.36 -5.27 4.26
C HIS A 349 17.77 -5.11 4.85
N GLN A 350 17.93 -5.38 6.15
CA GLN A 350 19.21 -5.36 6.85
C GLN A 350 20.18 -6.41 6.30
N ALA A 351 19.67 -7.59 5.95
CA ALA A 351 20.46 -8.62 5.30
C ALA A 351 20.94 -8.19 3.90
N ILE A 352 20.15 -7.43 3.16
CA ILE A 352 20.55 -6.84 1.87
C ILE A 352 21.56 -5.69 2.10
N GLU A 353 21.35 -4.84 3.11
CA GLU A 353 22.30 -3.80 3.51
C GLU A 353 23.68 -4.42 3.85
N ALA A 354 23.69 -5.52 4.62
CA ALA A 354 24.92 -6.27 4.92
C ALA A 354 25.56 -6.86 3.65
N LYS A 355 24.76 -7.49 2.77
CA LYS A 355 25.23 -8.04 1.49
C LYS A 355 25.91 -6.99 0.61
N GLU A 356 25.38 -5.78 0.53
CA GLU A 356 25.89 -4.70 -0.29
C GLU A 356 26.98 -3.87 0.41
N GLY A 357 27.32 -4.20 1.67
CA GLY A 357 28.35 -3.51 2.46
C GLY A 357 27.99 -2.06 2.78
N VAL A 358 26.73 -1.71 2.78
CA VAL A 358 26.24 -0.40 3.25
C VAL A 358 25.98 -0.45 4.76
N LYS A 359 25.78 0.69 5.41
CA LYS A 359 25.53 0.73 6.84
C LYS A 359 24.22 0.00 7.17
N VAL A 360 24.31 -1.10 7.91
CA VAL A 360 23.14 -1.82 8.43
C VAL A 360 22.43 -0.95 9.45
N ALA A 361 21.15 -0.66 9.20
CA ALA A 361 20.34 0.11 10.12
C ALA A 361 19.78 -0.78 11.25
N SER A 362 19.40 -0.16 12.40
CA SER A 362 18.73 -0.87 13.49
C SER A 362 17.45 -1.55 13.01
N GLU A 363 17.08 -2.66 13.62
CA GLU A 363 15.77 -3.27 13.41
C GLU A 363 14.65 -2.29 13.76
N ASN A 364 13.54 -2.43 13.09
CA ASN A 364 12.35 -1.64 13.36
C ASN A 364 11.34 -2.50 14.09
N LYS A 365 10.82 -2.00 15.23
CA LYS A 365 9.70 -2.60 15.93
C LYS A 365 8.38 -2.19 15.26
N THR A 366 7.48 -3.14 15.04
CA THR A 366 6.16 -2.84 14.47
C THR A 366 5.27 -2.18 15.52
N LEU A 367 4.83 -0.95 15.28
CA LEU A 367 3.95 -0.22 16.17
C LEU A 367 2.47 -0.43 15.84
N ALA A 368 2.15 -0.47 14.56
CA ALA A 368 0.81 -0.74 14.07
C ALA A 368 0.86 -1.33 12.65
N THR A 369 -0.06 -2.22 12.34
CA THR A 369 -0.16 -2.86 11.03
C THR A 369 -1.61 -3.11 10.65
N ILE A 370 -1.90 -3.08 9.34
CA ILE A 370 -3.16 -3.54 8.76
C ILE A 370 -2.92 -3.95 7.30
N THR A 371 -3.58 -5.01 6.84
CA THR A 371 -3.57 -5.35 5.42
C THR A 371 -4.51 -4.43 4.63
N PHE A 372 -4.23 -4.20 3.34
CA PHE A 372 -5.15 -3.46 2.46
C PHE A 372 -6.53 -4.10 2.43
N GLN A 373 -6.58 -5.43 2.42
CA GLN A 373 -7.82 -6.19 2.44
C GLN A 373 -8.68 -5.80 3.65
N ASN A 374 -8.11 -5.83 4.84
CA ASN A 374 -8.84 -5.50 6.06
C ASN A 374 -9.13 -4.00 6.18
N PHE A 375 -8.26 -3.13 5.65
CA PHE A 375 -8.53 -1.69 5.62
C PHE A 375 -9.74 -1.36 4.74
N PHE A 376 -9.79 -1.85 3.49
CA PHE A 376 -10.91 -1.56 2.59
C PHE A 376 -12.22 -2.25 2.99
N ARG A 377 -12.16 -3.34 3.75
CA ARG A 377 -13.34 -3.98 4.38
C ARG A 377 -13.94 -3.18 5.54
N LEU A 378 -13.33 -2.07 5.97
CA LEU A 378 -13.91 -1.14 6.95
C LEU A 378 -14.99 -0.25 6.35
N TYR A 379 -14.99 -0.05 5.03
CA TYR A 379 -16.01 0.76 4.39
C TYR A 379 -17.36 0.06 4.39
N ASP A 380 -18.42 0.81 4.77
CA ASP A 380 -19.80 0.30 4.71
C ASP A 380 -20.20 -0.05 3.27
N LYS A 381 -19.70 0.74 2.30
CA LYS A 381 -19.87 0.51 0.88
C LYS A 381 -18.55 0.71 0.15
N LEU A 382 -18.14 -0.30 -0.60
CA LEU A 382 -16.93 -0.30 -1.42
C LEU A 382 -17.32 -0.50 -2.88
N SER A 383 -16.68 0.24 -3.79
CA SER A 383 -16.79 0.03 -5.23
C SER A 383 -15.45 0.28 -5.90
N GLY A 384 -15.30 -0.18 -7.13
CA GLY A 384 -14.06 0.01 -7.85
C GLY A 384 -14.25 0.11 -9.35
N MET A 385 -13.25 0.67 -10.02
CA MET A 385 -13.22 0.76 -11.48
C MET A 385 -11.84 0.43 -12.00
N THR A 386 -11.78 -0.29 -13.12
CA THR A 386 -10.55 -0.61 -13.85
C THR A 386 -10.88 -1.05 -15.26
N GLY A 387 -9.87 -1.25 -16.11
CA GLY A 387 -10.02 -1.81 -17.44
C GLY A 387 -9.93 -3.34 -17.51
N THR A 388 -9.63 -4.02 -16.41
CA THR A 388 -9.18 -5.43 -16.38
C THR A 388 -9.48 -6.13 -15.05
N ALA A 389 -10.74 -6.21 -14.62
CA ALA A 389 -11.11 -6.86 -13.34
C ALA A 389 -11.62 -8.29 -13.52
N LEU A 390 -12.21 -8.62 -14.67
CA LEU A 390 -12.96 -9.87 -14.87
C LEU A 390 -12.10 -11.13 -14.68
N THR A 391 -10.81 -11.05 -14.96
CA THR A 391 -9.87 -12.17 -14.75
C THR A 391 -9.69 -12.53 -13.28
N GLU A 392 -9.93 -11.60 -12.37
CA GLU A 392 -9.76 -11.72 -10.92
C GLU A 392 -11.10 -11.66 -10.16
N GLU A 393 -12.23 -11.90 -10.84
CA GLU A 393 -13.58 -11.81 -10.25
C GLU A 393 -13.75 -12.72 -9.02
N GLU A 394 -13.14 -13.92 -9.04
CA GLU A 394 -13.18 -14.85 -7.92
C GLU A 394 -12.53 -14.26 -6.66
N GLU A 395 -11.39 -13.56 -6.82
CA GLU A 395 -10.69 -12.92 -5.71
C GLU A 395 -11.47 -11.71 -5.19
N PHE A 396 -11.97 -10.85 -6.06
CA PHE A 396 -12.79 -9.71 -5.68
C PHE A 396 -14.05 -10.14 -4.90
N SER A 397 -14.72 -11.19 -5.37
CA SER A 397 -15.89 -11.73 -4.72
C SER A 397 -15.56 -12.40 -3.38
N GLY A 398 -14.50 -13.22 -3.35
CA GLY A 398 -14.14 -14.00 -2.17
C GLY A 398 -13.57 -13.17 -1.01
N ILE A 399 -12.82 -12.11 -1.30
CA ILE A 399 -12.15 -11.27 -0.29
C ILE A 399 -12.98 -10.04 0.07
N TYR A 400 -13.48 -9.31 -0.93
CA TYR A 400 -14.10 -7.99 -0.76
C TYR A 400 -15.62 -7.99 -0.93
N ASN A 401 -16.21 -9.14 -1.27
CA ASN A 401 -17.63 -9.27 -1.62
C ASN A 401 -18.03 -8.32 -2.77
N LEU A 402 -17.13 -8.12 -3.73
CA LEU A 402 -17.32 -7.28 -4.91
C LEU A 402 -17.48 -8.17 -6.15
N ASP A 403 -18.52 -7.97 -6.93
CA ASP A 403 -18.66 -8.59 -8.24
C ASP A 403 -18.31 -7.61 -9.37
N VAL A 404 -17.94 -8.17 -10.52
CA VAL A 404 -17.48 -7.38 -11.66
C VAL A 404 -18.60 -7.30 -12.72
N VAL A 405 -18.83 -6.09 -13.22
CA VAL A 405 -19.72 -5.82 -14.36
C VAL A 405 -18.92 -5.20 -15.48
N GLU A 406 -18.83 -5.90 -16.60
CA GLU A 406 -18.19 -5.37 -17.81
C GLU A 406 -19.15 -4.38 -18.49
N ILE A 407 -18.71 -3.13 -18.62
CA ILE A 407 -19.47 -2.05 -19.25
C ILE A 407 -19.12 -2.00 -20.75
N PRO A 408 -20.10 -1.95 -21.66
CA PRO A 408 -19.80 -1.82 -23.07
C PRO A 408 -19.07 -0.49 -23.38
N THR A 409 -18.20 -0.53 -24.40
CA THR A 409 -17.49 0.66 -24.86
C THR A 409 -18.41 1.63 -25.58
N ASN A 410 -18.13 2.94 -25.49
CA ASN A 410 -18.91 3.96 -26.18
C ASN A 410 -18.83 3.84 -27.71
N LYS A 411 -17.64 3.48 -28.24
CA LYS A 411 -17.42 3.14 -29.65
C LYS A 411 -16.86 1.72 -29.76
N PRO A 412 -17.15 0.98 -30.83
CA PRO A 412 -16.59 -0.35 -31.05
C PRO A 412 -15.05 -0.32 -31.00
N VAL A 413 -14.44 -1.32 -30.36
CA VAL A 413 -13.00 -1.54 -30.41
C VAL A 413 -12.63 -2.15 -31.76
N ILE A 414 -11.87 -1.43 -32.59
CA ILE A 414 -11.40 -1.87 -33.90
C ILE A 414 -9.92 -2.29 -33.92
N ARG A 415 -9.27 -2.28 -32.72
CA ARG A 415 -7.89 -2.73 -32.55
C ARG A 415 -7.75 -4.20 -32.96
N ILE A 416 -6.62 -4.49 -33.61
CA ILE A 416 -6.25 -5.85 -34.01
C ILE A 416 -5.30 -6.41 -32.96
N ASP A 417 -5.69 -7.50 -32.32
CA ASP A 417 -4.86 -8.25 -31.39
C ASP A 417 -4.30 -9.48 -32.13
N ASP A 418 -3.06 -9.35 -32.64
CA ASP A 418 -2.39 -10.41 -33.38
C ASP A 418 -2.01 -11.59 -32.46
N PRO A 419 -1.94 -12.81 -33.03
CA PRO A 419 -1.43 -13.97 -32.31
C PRO A 419 0.00 -13.76 -31.82
N ASP A 420 0.32 -14.35 -30.67
CA ASP A 420 1.69 -14.33 -30.14
C ASP A 420 2.65 -15.04 -31.11
N VAL A 421 3.89 -14.59 -31.13
CA VAL A 421 4.97 -15.21 -31.89
C VAL A 421 6.02 -15.73 -30.90
N VAL A 422 6.36 -17.01 -30.99
CA VAL A 422 7.27 -17.66 -30.05
C VAL A 422 8.56 -18.05 -30.77
N TYR A 423 9.69 -17.77 -30.15
CA TYR A 423 11.05 -18.09 -30.63
C TYR A 423 11.72 -19.08 -29.68
N LYS A 424 12.69 -19.81 -30.18
CA LYS A 424 13.50 -20.74 -29.39
C LYS A 424 14.35 -19.99 -28.35
N THR A 425 14.96 -18.88 -28.78
CA THR A 425 15.92 -18.11 -27.96
C THR A 425 15.49 -16.65 -27.79
N GLU A 426 15.94 -16.00 -26.71
CA GLU A 426 15.75 -14.56 -26.53
C GLU A 426 16.42 -13.73 -27.63
N ALA A 427 17.58 -14.17 -28.15
CA ALA A 427 18.30 -13.49 -29.22
C ALA A 427 17.47 -13.45 -30.51
N GLY A 428 16.84 -14.56 -30.90
CA GLY A 428 15.93 -14.64 -32.06
C GLY A 428 14.71 -13.75 -31.85
N LYS A 429 14.10 -13.77 -30.65
CA LYS A 429 12.99 -12.89 -30.27
C LYS A 429 13.33 -11.40 -30.46
N TYR A 430 14.46 -10.94 -29.91
CA TYR A 430 14.83 -9.52 -30.02
C TYR A 430 15.17 -9.10 -31.46
N ARG A 431 15.77 -9.97 -32.28
CA ARG A 431 15.95 -9.69 -33.73
C ARG A 431 14.60 -9.44 -34.42
N ALA A 432 13.61 -10.28 -34.14
CA ALA A 432 12.26 -10.13 -34.69
C ALA A 432 11.56 -8.86 -34.20
N VAL A 433 11.67 -8.53 -32.91
CA VAL A 433 11.16 -7.29 -32.34
C VAL A 433 11.74 -6.06 -33.04
N ILE A 434 13.06 -6.04 -33.26
CA ILE A 434 13.74 -4.94 -33.94
C ILE A 434 13.31 -4.82 -35.42
N ALA A 435 13.11 -5.95 -36.09
CA ALA A 435 12.61 -5.96 -37.46
C ALA A 435 11.20 -5.35 -37.55
N GLN A 436 10.31 -5.71 -36.60
CA GLN A 436 8.96 -5.14 -36.53
C GLN A 436 9.00 -3.64 -36.22
N ILE A 437 9.84 -3.20 -35.31
CA ILE A 437 10.01 -1.77 -34.98
C ILE A 437 10.46 -0.99 -36.23
N LYS A 438 11.41 -1.52 -37.00
CA LYS A 438 11.88 -0.91 -38.24
C LYS A 438 10.76 -0.76 -39.28
N GLU A 439 9.95 -1.78 -39.44
CA GLU A 439 8.80 -1.77 -40.35
C GLU A 439 7.78 -0.69 -39.93
N CYS A 440 7.39 -0.64 -38.66
CA CYS A 440 6.46 0.35 -38.14
C CYS A 440 7.02 1.77 -38.25
N HIS A 441 8.27 1.98 -37.88
CA HIS A 441 8.95 3.29 -37.98
C HIS A 441 9.01 3.79 -39.43
N ALA A 442 9.29 2.91 -40.39
CA ALA A 442 9.26 3.26 -41.81
C ALA A 442 7.88 3.65 -42.34
N LYS A 443 6.80 3.08 -41.78
CA LYS A 443 5.41 3.46 -42.06
C LYS A 443 4.95 4.72 -41.34
N GLY A 444 5.73 5.24 -40.39
CA GLY A 444 5.34 6.33 -39.50
C GLY A 444 4.40 5.88 -38.35
N GLN A 445 4.18 4.59 -38.19
CA GLN A 445 3.37 4.04 -37.11
C GLN A 445 4.13 4.12 -35.78
N PRO A 446 3.58 4.75 -34.72
CA PRO A 446 4.22 4.78 -33.42
C PRO A 446 4.20 3.40 -32.76
N VAL A 447 5.28 3.07 -32.02
CA VAL A 447 5.48 1.79 -31.35
C VAL A 447 5.75 1.99 -29.87
N LEU A 448 4.99 1.28 -29.02
CA LEU A 448 5.28 1.14 -27.60
C LEU A 448 5.71 -0.29 -27.31
N VAL A 449 6.92 -0.46 -26.82
CA VAL A 449 7.47 -1.77 -26.46
C VAL A 449 7.40 -1.95 -24.95
N GLY A 450 6.64 -2.93 -24.49
CA GLY A 450 6.56 -3.33 -23.10
C GLY A 450 7.63 -4.37 -22.75
N THR A 451 8.41 -4.10 -21.71
CA THR A 451 9.41 -5.03 -21.13
C THR A 451 9.12 -5.27 -19.66
N ILE A 452 9.51 -6.43 -19.12
CA ILE A 452 9.23 -6.79 -17.72
C ILE A 452 10.28 -6.28 -16.73
N SER A 453 11.51 -5.94 -17.20
CA SER A 453 12.57 -5.46 -16.29
C SER A 453 13.34 -4.29 -16.90
N ILE A 454 14.03 -3.55 -16.02
CA ILE A 454 14.93 -2.44 -16.41
C ILE A 454 16.06 -2.97 -17.28
N GLU A 455 16.65 -4.11 -16.91
CA GLU A 455 17.75 -4.75 -17.63
C GLU A 455 17.37 -5.06 -19.09
N LYS A 456 16.19 -5.68 -19.29
CA LYS A 456 15.68 -6.00 -20.64
C LYS A 456 15.37 -4.73 -21.45
N SER A 457 14.88 -3.67 -20.81
CA SER A 457 14.65 -2.38 -21.47
C SER A 457 15.96 -1.72 -21.92
N GLU A 458 17.01 -1.78 -21.10
CA GLU A 458 18.33 -1.24 -21.43
C GLU A 458 19.02 -2.06 -22.54
N LEU A 459 18.91 -3.40 -22.48
CA LEU A 459 19.41 -4.29 -23.53
C LEU A 459 18.79 -3.95 -24.88
N LEU A 460 17.45 -3.87 -24.93
CA LEU A 460 16.75 -3.51 -26.17
C LEU A 460 17.13 -2.11 -26.65
N SER A 461 17.28 -1.15 -25.74
CA SER A 461 17.74 0.21 -26.06
C SER A 461 19.13 0.21 -26.71
N GLN A 462 20.07 -0.58 -26.16
CA GLN A 462 21.42 -0.71 -26.78
C GLN A 462 21.37 -1.32 -28.18
N MET A 463 20.50 -2.31 -28.39
CA MET A 463 20.32 -2.93 -29.71
C MET A 463 19.72 -1.94 -30.71
N LEU A 464 18.68 -1.17 -30.34
CA LEU A 464 18.07 -0.15 -31.19
C LEU A 464 19.05 1.01 -31.52
N LYS A 465 19.93 1.40 -30.58
CA LYS A 465 21.00 2.39 -30.83
C LYS A 465 21.98 1.91 -31.87
N ARG A 466 22.38 0.62 -31.84
CA ARG A 466 23.25 0.02 -32.86
C ARG A 466 22.62 0.03 -34.24
N GLU A 467 21.31 -0.11 -34.31
CA GLU A 467 20.54 -0.07 -35.57
C GLU A 467 20.17 1.35 -36.02
N GLY A 468 20.57 2.39 -35.25
CA GLY A 468 20.33 3.79 -35.59
C GLY A 468 18.86 4.24 -35.44
N ILE A 469 18.04 3.53 -34.69
CA ILE A 469 16.62 3.87 -34.50
C ILE A 469 16.49 4.84 -33.30
N PRO A 470 16.00 6.06 -33.51
CA PRO A 470 15.74 7.00 -32.43
C PRO A 470 14.59 6.46 -31.53
N HIS A 471 14.80 6.42 -30.23
CA HIS A 471 13.83 5.91 -29.28
C HIS A 471 13.96 6.55 -27.90
N ASN A 472 12.89 6.51 -27.15
CA ASN A 472 12.82 6.92 -25.74
C ASN A 472 12.74 5.68 -24.84
N VAL A 473 13.40 5.75 -23.67
CA VAL A 473 13.32 4.68 -22.67
C VAL A 473 12.67 5.21 -21.40
N LEU A 474 11.64 4.53 -20.97
CA LEU A 474 10.89 4.82 -19.78
C LEU A 474 11.09 3.70 -18.77
N ASN A 475 11.86 3.98 -17.74
CA ASN A 475 12.13 3.05 -16.64
C ASN A 475 12.26 3.81 -15.32
N ALA A 476 12.35 3.10 -14.19
CA ALA A 476 12.43 3.68 -12.85
C ALA A 476 13.60 4.67 -12.65
N LYS A 477 14.64 4.62 -13.46
CA LYS A 477 15.78 5.56 -13.40
C LYS A 477 15.40 6.97 -13.90
N HIS A 478 14.32 7.10 -14.68
CA HIS A 478 13.88 8.35 -15.32
C HIS A 478 12.47 8.79 -14.88
N HIS A 479 12.09 8.44 -13.69
CA HIS A 479 10.76 8.61 -13.11
C HIS A 479 10.17 10.04 -13.24
N GLU A 480 10.98 11.07 -13.03
CA GLU A 480 10.53 12.47 -13.10
C GLU A 480 10.03 12.89 -14.51
N LYS A 481 10.48 12.19 -15.55
CA LYS A 481 10.10 12.45 -16.95
C LYS A 481 9.07 11.47 -17.50
N GLU A 482 8.55 10.58 -16.66
CA GLU A 482 7.65 9.50 -17.07
C GLU A 482 6.43 10.02 -17.83
N ALA A 483 5.69 10.94 -17.23
CA ALA A 483 4.48 11.50 -17.82
C ALA A 483 4.79 12.24 -19.16
N GLU A 484 5.95 12.87 -19.25
CA GLU A 484 6.39 13.59 -20.43
C GLU A 484 6.71 12.65 -21.60
N ILE A 485 7.40 11.55 -21.35
CA ILE A 485 7.77 10.54 -22.34
C ILE A 485 6.55 9.79 -22.85
N VAL A 486 5.68 9.34 -21.94
CA VAL A 486 4.43 8.65 -22.30
C VAL A 486 3.53 9.54 -23.15
N ALA A 487 3.45 10.81 -22.82
CA ALA A 487 2.65 11.77 -23.58
C ALA A 487 3.06 11.87 -25.06
N GLN A 488 4.34 11.64 -25.38
CA GLN A 488 4.89 11.70 -26.73
C GLN A 488 4.92 10.35 -27.46
N ALA A 489 4.60 9.26 -26.77
CA ALA A 489 4.65 7.91 -27.34
C ALA A 489 3.69 7.71 -28.55
N GLY A 490 2.64 8.52 -28.66
CA GLY A 490 1.70 8.52 -29.78
C GLY A 490 2.09 9.40 -30.98
N HIS A 491 3.27 10.04 -30.97
CA HIS A 491 3.75 10.89 -32.06
C HIS A 491 4.10 10.06 -33.31
N LEU A 492 3.97 10.63 -34.49
CA LEU A 492 4.25 9.95 -35.77
C LEU A 492 5.65 9.32 -35.77
N GLY A 493 5.74 8.01 -35.95
CA GLY A 493 6.98 7.25 -36.01
C GLY A 493 7.75 7.16 -34.68
N ALA A 494 7.16 7.56 -33.55
CA ALA A 494 7.81 7.46 -32.26
C ALA A 494 8.05 6.00 -31.85
N VAL A 495 9.22 5.72 -31.23
CA VAL A 495 9.54 4.43 -30.64
C VAL A 495 9.78 4.66 -29.15
N THR A 496 9.00 4.01 -28.30
CA THR A 496 9.10 4.12 -26.84
C THR A 496 9.24 2.73 -26.23
N ILE A 497 10.29 2.52 -25.43
CA ILE A 497 10.44 1.32 -24.62
C ILE A 497 9.96 1.68 -23.20
N ALA A 498 9.03 0.93 -22.66
CA ALA A 498 8.54 1.13 -21.31
C ALA A 498 8.69 -0.15 -20.50
N THR A 499 9.21 -0.05 -19.28
CA THR A 499 9.09 -1.13 -18.31
C THR A 499 7.64 -1.24 -17.87
N ASN A 500 7.32 -2.40 -17.38
CA ASN A 500 5.97 -2.77 -16.94
C ASN A 500 5.28 -1.62 -16.19
N MET A 501 4.02 -1.35 -16.52
CA MET A 501 3.14 -0.36 -15.85
C MET A 501 3.61 1.12 -15.89
N ALA A 502 4.78 1.44 -16.40
CA ALA A 502 5.20 2.83 -16.59
C ALA A 502 4.15 3.61 -17.42
N GLY A 503 3.73 4.76 -16.92
CA GLY A 503 2.65 5.57 -17.51
C GLY A 503 1.23 5.04 -17.25
N ARG A 504 1.00 4.17 -16.27
CA ARG A 504 -0.35 3.79 -15.82
C ARG A 504 -1.12 5.03 -15.36
N GLY A 505 -2.41 5.12 -15.72
CA GLY A 505 -3.22 6.31 -15.46
C GLY A 505 -2.95 7.51 -16.37
N THR A 506 -2.01 7.37 -17.34
CA THR A 506 -1.73 8.40 -18.36
C THR A 506 -2.19 7.94 -19.73
N ASP A 507 -2.96 8.75 -20.43
CA ASP A 507 -3.43 8.44 -21.77
C ASP A 507 -2.35 8.75 -22.81
N ILE A 508 -2.16 7.83 -23.77
CA ILE A 508 -1.33 8.03 -24.95
C ILE A 508 -2.20 8.62 -26.05
N MET A 509 -1.95 9.87 -26.35
CA MET A 509 -2.69 10.61 -27.40
C MET A 509 -2.03 10.37 -28.75
N LEU A 510 -2.80 9.91 -29.76
CA LEU A 510 -2.29 9.84 -31.14
C LEU A 510 -1.93 11.22 -31.64
N GLY A 511 -0.78 11.36 -32.32
CA GLY A 511 -0.23 12.62 -32.78
C GLY A 511 0.61 13.40 -31.76
N GLY A 512 0.69 12.93 -30.50
CA GLY A 512 1.43 13.58 -29.41
C GLY A 512 0.54 14.41 -28.49
N ASN A 513 1.14 14.91 -27.40
CA ASN A 513 0.42 15.67 -26.36
C ASN A 513 0.70 17.16 -26.48
N ALA A 514 -0.31 17.92 -26.90
CA ALA A 514 -0.23 19.38 -27.02
C ALA A 514 0.02 20.09 -25.67
N GLU A 515 -0.45 19.52 -24.54
CA GLU A 515 -0.18 20.08 -23.21
C GLU A 515 1.30 20.05 -22.85
N TYR A 516 1.94 18.90 -23.11
CA TYR A 516 3.36 18.75 -22.87
C TYR A 516 4.18 19.71 -23.73
N MET A 517 3.82 19.82 -25.00
CA MET A 517 4.50 20.74 -25.94
C MET A 517 4.36 22.20 -25.48
N ALA A 518 3.18 22.59 -25.02
CA ALA A 518 2.93 23.92 -24.48
C ALA A 518 3.75 24.21 -23.22
N LYS A 519 3.76 23.26 -22.25
CA LYS A 519 4.58 23.38 -21.04
C LYS A 519 6.07 23.48 -21.33
N ASN A 520 6.55 22.70 -22.29
CA ASN A 520 7.96 22.71 -22.68
C ASN A 520 8.36 24.03 -23.36
N GLU A 521 7.43 24.65 -24.09
CA GLU A 521 7.64 25.99 -24.65
C GLU A 521 7.72 27.04 -23.55
N LEU A 522 6.82 27.00 -22.56
CA LEU A 522 6.89 27.90 -21.41
C LEU A 522 8.20 27.74 -20.62
N ARG A 523 8.69 26.51 -20.49
CA ARG A 523 9.98 26.21 -19.87
C ARG A 523 11.14 26.84 -20.65
N LYS A 524 11.10 26.77 -21.99
CA LYS A 524 12.07 27.44 -22.88
C LYS A 524 12.00 28.95 -22.81
N GLN A 525 10.82 29.52 -22.51
CA GLN A 525 10.63 30.96 -22.29
C GLN A 525 11.11 31.42 -20.90
N GLY A 526 11.57 30.52 -20.03
CA GLY A 526 12.18 30.80 -18.74
C GLY A 526 11.18 30.91 -17.58
N LEU A 527 9.94 30.43 -17.72
CA LEU A 527 9.01 30.33 -16.61
C LEU A 527 9.51 29.27 -15.60
N SER A 528 9.31 29.53 -14.30
CA SER A 528 9.62 28.56 -13.26
C SER A 528 8.73 27.33 -13.33
N ASP A 529 9.21 26.19 -12.88
CA ASP A 529 8.44 24.95 -12.88
C ASP A 529 7.13 25.07 -12.04
N GLU A 530 7.14 25.90 -10.99
CA GLU A 530 5.96 26.22 -10.18
C GLU A 530 4.87 26.96 -11.00
N LEU A 531 5.26 27.98 -11.76
CA LEU A 531 4.33 28.70 -12.64
C LEU A 531 3.84 27.83 -13.80
N ILE A 532 4.69 26.93 -14.30
CA ILE A 532 4.32 25.96 -15.34
C ILE A 532 3.31 24.95 -14.79
N ALA A 533 3.47 24.48 -13.56
CA ALA A 533 2.50 23.60 -12.89
C ALA A 533 1.15 24.31 -12.72
N GLU A 534 1.16 25.61 -12.33
CA GLU A 534 -0.04 26.41 -12.16
C GLU A 534 -0.67 26.88 -13.48
N SER A 535 0.08 26.85 -14.59
CA SER A 535 -0.42 27.33 -15.89
C SER A 535 -1.55 26.49 -16.46
N ASN A 536 -1.62 25.19 -16.15
CA ASN A 536 -2.74 24.31 -16.53
C ASN A 536 -3.56 23.83 -15.33
N SER A 537 -3.26 24.33 -14.12
CA SER A 537 -4.04 24.06 -12.91
C SER A 537 -5.46 24.63 -13.06
N PHE A 538 -6.41 23.88 -12.50
CA PHE A 538 -7.80 24.29 -12.49
C PHE A 538 -8.20 25.05 -11.21
N ALA A 539 -7.24 25.31 -10.30
CA ALA A 539 -7.48 26.07 -9.08
C ALA A 539 -7.85 27.53 -9.40
N GLU A 540 -8.81 28.10 -8.70
CA GLU A 540 -9.15 29.51 -8.80
C GLU A 540 -8.00 30.35 -8.22
N THR A 541 -7.57 31.40 -8.93
CA THR A 541 -6.49 32.28 -8.53
C THR A 541 -6.71 33.71 -9.02
N GLU A 542 -6.30 34.66 -8.21
CA GLU A 542 -6.26 36.08 -8.58
C GLU A 542 -4.82 36.57 -8.83
N ASN A 543 -3.84 35.68 -8.71
CA ASN A 543 -2.42 36.03 -8.91
C ASN A 543 -2.16 36.36 -10.38
N PRO A 544 -1.71 37.62 -10.70
CA PRO A 544 -1.53 38.08 -12.07
C PRO A 544 -0.45 37.28 -12.83
N GLU A 545 0.59 36.81 -12.15
CA GLU A 545 1.64 35.97 -12.77
C GLU A 545 1.10 34.62 -13.23
N ILE A 546 0.26 33.99 -12.39
CA ILE A 546 -0.39 32.72 -12.75
C ILE A 546 -1.39 32.92 -13.88
N LEU A 547 -2.16 34.01 -13.85
CA LEU A 547 -3.11 34.33 -14.93
C LEU A 547 -2.38 34.60 -16.27
N ALA A 548 -1.23 35.29 -16.23
CA ALA A 548 -0.39 35.50 -17.42
C ALA A 548 0.17 34.18 -17.94
N ALA A 549 0.68 33.30 -17.05
CA ALA A 549 1.15 31.98 -17.42
C ALA A 549 0.04 31.10 -18.04
N ARG A 550 -1.20 31.18 -17.51
CA ARG A 550 -2.38 30.48 -18.06
C ARG A 550 -2.75 30.98 -19.46
N ALA A 551 -2.68 32.33 -19.70
CA ALA A 551 -2.93 32.88 -21.00
C ALA A 551 -1.89 32.43 -22.04
N ALA A 552 -0.59 32.47 -21.68
CA ALA A 552 0.50 31.99 -22.51
C ALA A 552 0.38 30.48 -22.81
N TYR A 553 0.05 29.70 -21.79
CA TYR A 553 -0.21 28.28 -21.93
C TYR A 553 -1.37 28.00 -22.89
N THR A 554 -2.48 28.69 -22.74
CA THR A 554 -3.68 28.50 -23.56
C THR A 554 -3.39 28.81 -25.03
N GLU A 555 -2.61 29.85 -25.32
CA GLU A 555 -2.20 30.21 -26.69
C GLU A 555 -1.28 29.13 -27.28
N ALA A 556 -0.24 28.72 -26.56
CA ALA A 556 0.65 27.68 -26.98
C ALA A 556 -0.08 26.34 -27.19
N TYR A 557 -0.98 25.98 -26.26
CA TYR A 557 -1.80 24.77 -26.36
C TYR A 557 -2.67 24.74 -27.60
N LYS A 558 -3.39 25.84 -27.92
CA LYS A 558 -4.22 25.92 -29.12
C LYS A 558 -3.42 25.73 -30.40
N ARG A 559 -2.23 26.31 -30.47
CA ARG A 559 -1.34 26.19 -31.61
C ARG A 559 -0.85 24.73 -31.79
N PHE A 560 -0.32 24.13 -30.70
CA PHE A 560 0.13 22.73 -30.75
C PHE A 560 -1.02 21.75 -30.95
N LYS A 561 -2.22 22.03 -30.45
CA LYS A 561 -3.38 21.18 -30.67
C LYS A 561 -3.73 21.00 -32.16
N VAL A 562 -3.66 22.08 -32.93
CA VAL A 562 -3.87 22.01 -34.40
C VAL A 562 -2.82 21.14 -35.08
N GLU A 563 -1.58 21.20 -34.63
CA GLU A 563 -0.49 20.38 -35.17
C GLU A 563 -0.65 18.91 -34.79
N THR A 564 -0.89 18.63 -33.51
CA THR A 564 -1.06 17.25 -33.01
C THR A 564 -2.31 16.60 -33.63
N ASP A 565 -3.40 17.33 -33.86
CA ASP A 565 -4.60 16.78 -34.49
C ASP A 565 -4.34 16.38 -35.95
N LYS A 566 -3.50 17.13 -36.70
CA LYS A 566 -3.06 16.73 -38.04
C LYS A 566 -2.20 15.47 -38.00
N GLN A 567 -1.24 15.40 -37.06
CA GLN A 567 -0.40 14.22 -36.90
C GLN A 567 -1.21 13.01 -36.44
N ALA A 568 -2.22 13.18 -35.59
CA ALA A 568 -3.12 12.12 -35.18
C ALA A 568 -3.82 11.45 -36.34
N GLU A 569 -4.25 12.23 -37.32
CA GLU A 569 -4.87 11.69 -38.53
C GLU A 569 -3.90 10.84 -39.38
N LEU A 570 -2.65 11.30 -39.51
CA LEU A 570 -1.60 10.52 -40.18
C LEU A 570 -1.28 9.22 -39.43
N VAL A 571 -1.24 9.26 -38.11
CA VAL A 571 -1.02 8.08 -37.28
C VAL A 571 -2.19 7.10 -37.40
N ARG A 572 -3.45 7.58 -37.45
CA ARG A 572 -4.61 6.70 -37.71
C ARG A 572 -4.53 6.01 -39.05
N GLN A 573 -4.09 6.73 -40.09
CA GLN A 573 -3.89 6.16 -41.43
C GLN A 573 -2.73 5.16 -41.48
N ALA A 574 -1.71 5.34 -40.64
CA ALA A 574 -0.60 4.39 -40.49
C ALA A 574 -0.96 3.13 -39.67
N GLY A 575 -2.17 3.02 -39.13
CA GLY A 575 -2.64 1.86 -38.34
C GLY A 575 -2.77 2.13 -36.83
N GLY A 576 -2.57 3.40 -36.37
CA GLY A 576 -2.63 3.74 -34.96
C GLY A 576 -1.40 3.30 -34.16
N LEU A 577 -1.52 3.22 -32.84
CA LEU A 577 -0.40 2.81 -31.96
C LEU A 577 -0.21 1.28 -32.01
N PHE A 578 1.01 0.84 -32.28
CA PHE A 578 1.40 -0.56 -32.22
C PHE A 578 1.99 -0.88 -30.84
N ILE A 579 1.46 -1.91 -30.17
CA ILE A 579 1.98 -2.41 -28.90
C ILE A 579 2.77 -3.68 -29.13
N ILE A 580 4.03 -3.71 -28.72
CA ILE A 580 4.88 -4.89 -28.70
C ILE A 580 5.10 -5.31 -27.25
N GLY A 581 4.61 -6.50 -26.86
CA GLY A 581 5.01 -7.15 -25.63
C GLY A 581 6.22 -8.05 -25.87
N THR A 582 7.29 -7.89 -25.10
CA THR A 582 8.49 -8.73 -25.26
C THR A 582 8.43 -10.01 -24.43
N GLU A 583 7.50 -10.11 -23.49
CA GLU A 583 7.27 -11.27 -22.63
C GLU A 583 5.84 -11.24 -22.12
N ARG A 584 5.34 -12.39 -21.66
CA ARG A 584 4.09 -12.47 -20.90
C ARG A 584 4.37 -12.15 -19.43
N HIS A 585 3.47 -11.38 -18.84
CA HIS A 585 3.52 -11.05 -17.43
C HIS A 585 2.97 -12.18 -16.57
N GLU A 586 3.22 -12.13 -15.27
CA GLU A 586 2.70 -13.08 -14.29
C GLU A 586 1.17 -13.19 -14.27
N SER A 587 0.47 -12.12 -14.68
CA SER A 587 -0.99 -12.08 -14.78
C SER A 587 -1.44 -11.65 -16.17
N ARG A 588 -2.44 -12.36 -16.72
CA ARG A 588 -3.12 -12.00 -17.98
C ARG A 588 -3.73 -10.60 -17.94
N ARG A 589 -4.10 -10.15 -16.77
CA ARG A 589 -4.62 -8.80 -16.52
C ARG A 589 -3.62 -7.73 -16.94
N ILE A 590 -2.35 -7.89 -16.58
CA ILE A 590 -1.27 -6.95 -16.93
C ILE A 590 -1.05 -6.93 -18.45
N ASP A 591 -1.08 -8.09 -19.12
CA ASP A 591 -1.02 -8.18 -20.57
C ASP A 591 -2.18 -7.40 -21.23
N ASN A 592 -3.39 -7.54 -20.70
CA ASN A 592 -4.57 -6.83 -21.18
C ASN A 592 -4.47 -5.30 -20.95
N GLN A 593 -3.88 -4.87 -19.84
CA GLN A 593 -3.60 -3.45 -19.59
C GLN A 593 -2.60 -2.89 -20.60
N LEU A 594 -1.56 -3.64 -20.93
CA LEU A 594 -0.59 -3.25 -21.95
C LEU A 594 -1.28 -3.12 -23.31
N ARG A 595 -2.05 -4.13 -23.74
CA ARG A 595 -2.86 -4.08 -24.97
C ARG A 595 -3.84 -2.91 -24.98
N GLY A 596 -4.47 -2.63 -23.85
CA GLY A 596 -5.45 -1.54 -23.67
C GLY A 596 -4.88 -0.13 -23.81
N ARG A 597 -3.58 0.03 -23.97
CA ARG A 597 -2.97 1.34 -24.28
C ARG A 597 -3.20 1.77 -25.72
N SER A 598 -3.57 0.84 -26.62
CA SER A 598 -3.89 1.07 -28.02
C SER A 598 -5.37 0.82 -28.31
N GLY A 599 -5.89 1.41 -29.39
CA GLY A 599 -7.26 1.20 -29.86
C GLY A 599 -8.33 1.82 -28.96
N ARG A 600 -8.11 3.03 -28.46
CA ARG A 600 -9.01 3.74 -27.55
C ARG A 600 -10.05 4.56 -28.32
N GLN A 601 -11.27 4.64 -27.79
CA GLN A 601 -12.38 5.46 -28.34
C GLN A 601 -12.63 5.25 -29.84
N GLY A 602 -12.44 4.00 -30.33
CA GLY A 602 -12.63 3.63 -31.73
C GLY A 602 -11.45 4.00 -32.64
N ASP A 603 -10.30 4.39 -32.10
CA ASP A 603 -9.08 4.56 -32.88
C ASP A 603 -8.53 3.18 -33.35
N PRO A 604 -7.87 3.10 -34.52
CA PRO A 604 -7.15 1.91 -34.93
C PRO A 604 -5.95 1.64 -34.00
N GLY A 605 -5.48 0.41 -34.00
CA GLY A 605 -4.31 -0.01 -33.25
C GLY A 605 -4.01 -1.47 -33.46
N GLU A 606 -2.80 -1.87 -33.14
CA GLU A 606 -2.34 -3.26 -33.27
C GLU A 606 -1.59 -3.67 -32.01
N THR A 607 -1.67 -4.96 -31.67
CA THR A 607 -0.90 -5.49 -30.53
C THR A 607 -0.34 -6.86 -30.87
N ARG A 608 0.90 -7.15 -30.49
CA ARG A 608 1.52 -8.47 -30.63
C ARG A 608 2.52 -8.75 -29.52
N PHE A 609 2.52 -9.98 -29.01
CA PHE A 609 3.54 -10.45 -28.08
C PHE A 609 4.60 -11.29 -28.81
N TYR A 610 5.87 -11.02 -28.53
CA TYR A 610 7.03 -11.76 -28.96
C TYR A 610 7.62 -12.48 -27.77
N LEU A 611 7.62 -13.80 -27.79
CA LEU A 611 7.95 -14.64 -26.65
C LEU A 611 9.16 -15.53 -26.96
N SER A 612 9.83 -15.99 -25.94
CA SER A 612 10.89 -16.99 -26.05
C SER A 612 10.64 -18.13 -25.07
N MET A 613 11.12 -19.32 -25.43
CA MET A 613 11.13 -20.46 -24.51
C MET A 613 12.08 -20.24 -23.32
N GLN A 614 12.97 -19.27 -23.42
CA GLN A 614 13.89 -18.87 -22.35
C GLN A 614 13.31 -17.81 -21.38
N ASP A 615 12.15 -17.24 -21.72
CA ASP A 615 11.46 -16.27 -20.85
C ASP A 615 11.07 -16.93 -19.51
N ASP A 616 11.18 -16.20 -18.41
CA ASP A 616 11.03 -16.74 -17.06
C ASP A 616 9.74 -17.52 -16.84
N ILE A 617 8.62 -17.04 -17.35
CA ILE A 617 7.33 -17.73 -17.20
C ILE A 617 7.32 -19.10 -17.91
N MET A 618 8.00 -19.20 -19.06
CA MET A 618 8.12 -20.44 -19.81
C MET A 618 9.15 -21.37 -19.17
N ARG A 619 10.25 -20.84 -18.69
CA ARG A 619 11.32 -21.58 -18.01
C ARG A 619 10.84 -22.21 -16.69
N LEU A 620 10.10 -21.44 -15.86
CA LEU A 620 9.69 -21.86 -14.52
C LEU A 620 8.39 -22.67 -14.50
N PHE A 621 7.45 -22.37 -15.39
CA PHE A 621 6.10 -22.94 -15.39
C PHE A 621 5.69 -23.60 -16.70
N GLY A 622 6.55 -23.57 -17.70
CA GLY A 622 6.33 -24.25 -18.98
C GLY A 622 6.42 -25.76 -18.84
N SER A 623 5.80 -26.49 -19.76
CA SER A 623 5.85 -27.93 -19.78
C SER A 623 7.17 -28.44 -20.35
N GLU A 624 7.90 -29.28 -19.62
CA GLU A 624 9.14 -29.97 -20.10
C GLU A 624 8.91 -30.72 -21.42
N ARG A 625 7.71 -31.28 -21.60
CA ARG A 625 7.34 -31.99 -22.84
C ARG A 625 7.43 -31.08 -24.07
N ILE A 626 7.09 -29.81 -23.92
CA ILE A 626 7.16 -28.84 -25.01
C ILE A 626 8.61 -28.50 -25.29
N MET A 627 9.43 -28.30 -24.26
CA MET A 627 10.87 -28.03 -24.42
C MET A 627 11.58 -29.18 -25.15
N ASN A 628 11.34 -30.42 -24.71
CA ASN A 628 11.93 -31.63 -25.33
C ASN A 628 11.43 -31.85 -26.77
N MET A 629 10.18 -31.54 -27.06
CA MET A 629 9.61 -31.59 -28.43
C MET A 629 10.31 -30.60 -29.35
N MET A 630 10.61 -29.39 -28.84
CA MET A 630 11.29 -28.33 -29.60
C MET A 630 12.75 -28.65 -29.94
N GLU A 631 13.45 -29.28 -28.98
CA GLU A 631 14.82 -29.77 -29.24
C GLU A 631 14.83 -30.86 -30.31
N THR A 632 13.84 -31.71 -30.31
CA THR A 632 13.72 -32.84 -31.29
C THR A 632 13.39 -32.36 -32.69
N LEU A 633 12.65 -31.23 -32.80
CA LEU A 633 12.22 -30.70 -34.14
C LEU A 633 13.33 -29.92 -34.86
N GLY A 634 14.48 -29.63 -34.21
CA GLY A 634 15.62 -28.97 -34.85
C GLY A 634 15.32 -27.58 -35.42
N ILE A 635 14.39 -26.82 -34.78
CA ILE A 635 13.94 -25.49 -35.24
C ILE A 635 15.07 -24.48 -35.09
N ASP A 636 15.30 -23.68 -36.14
CA ASP A 636 16.27 -22.60 -36.17
C ASP A 636 15.85 -21.44 -35.22
N GLU A 637 16.83 -20.70 -34.69
CA GLU A 637 16.63 -19.63 -33.72
C GLU A 637 15.75 -18.48 -34.24
N ASP A 638 15.81 -18.20 -35.54
CA ASP A 638 15.08 -17.09 -36.17
C ASP A 638 13.71 -17.52 -36.76
N THR A 639 13.37 -18.81 -36.67
CA THR A 639 12.09 -19.32 -37.19
C THR A 639 11.01 -19.19 -36.13
N PRO A 640 9.92 -18.44 -36.41
CA PRO A 640 8.79 -18.34 -35.51
C PRO A 640 8.02 -19.69 -35.42
N ILE A 641 7.66 -20.05 -34.22
CA ILE A 641 6.89 -21.25 -33.92
C ILE A 641 5.41 -20.89 -33.88
N ASP A 642 4.54 -21.74 -34.47
CA ASP A 642 3.12 -21.46 -34.51
C ASP A 642 2.52 -21.34 -33.08
N ALA A 643 2.04 -20.15 -32.78
CA ALA A 643 1.45 -19.81 -31.47
C ALA A 643 0.27 -20.70 -31.08
N LYS A 644 -0.46 -21.26 -32.04
CA LYS A 644 -1.62 -22.12 -31.76
C LYS A 644 -1.26 -23.37 -30.95
N ILE A 645 -0.06 -23.88 -31.11
CA ILE A 645 0.42 -25.07 -30.39
C ILE A 645 0.80 -24.72 -28.96
N LEU A 646 1.35 -23.51 -28.75
CA LEU A 646 1.91 -23.07 -27.49
C LEU A 646 0.98 -22.20 -26.64
N SER A 647 -0.04 -21.57 -27.25
CA SER A 647 -0.91 -20.63 -26.52
C SER A 647 -1.61 -21.27 -25.30
N GLY A 648 -2.02 -22.54 -25.43
CA GLY A 648 -2.58 -23.27 -24.29
C GLY A 648 -1.59 -23.50 -23.14
N ALA A 649 -0.31 -23.73 -23.46
CA ALA A 649 0.73 -23.93 -22.45
C ALA A 649 1.07 -22.63 -21.76
N ILE A 650 1.17 -21.53 -22.52
CA ILE A 650 1.42 -20.19 -21.99
C ILE A 650 0.29 -19.76 -21.05
N GLU A 651 -0.96 -19.94 -21.49
CA GLU A 651 -2.13 -19.62 -20.68
C GLU A 651 -2.20 -20.44 -19.38
N ASN A 652 -1.85 -21.73 -19.45
CA ASN A 652 -1.80 -22.58 -18.25
C ASN A 652 -0.66 -22.19 -17.31
N ALA A 653 0.51 -21.79 -17.85
CA ALA A 653 1.61 -21.28 -17.04
C ALA A 653 1.19 -20.02 -16.28
N GLN A 654 0.58 -19.05 -16.98
CA GLN A 654 0.05 -17.83 -16.33
C GLN A 654 -1.01 -18.15 -15.27
N LYS A 655 -1.99 -19.04 -15.56
CA LYS A 655 -2.99 -19.47 -14.56
C LYS A 655 -2.35 -20.11 -13.33
N THR A 656 -1.27 -20.85 -13.50
CA THR A 656 -0.55 -21.45 -12.38
C THR A 656 0.09 -20.39 -11.49
N VAL A 657 0.72 -19.37 -12.10
CA VAL A 657 1.31 -18.24 -11.37
C VAL A 657 0.23 -17.41 -10.68
N GLU A 658 -0.84 -17.04 -11.42
CA GLU A 658 -2.00 -16.34 -10.85
C GLU A 658 -2.56 -17.07 -9.62
N GLY A 659 -2.77 -18.40 -9.73
CA GLY A 659 -3.28 -19.23 -8.65
C GLY A 659 -2.35 -19.25 -7.42
N ARG A 660 -1.03 -19.31 -7.62
CA ARG A 660 -0.06 -19.23 -6.52
C ARG A 660 -0.08 -17.86 -5.84
N ASN A 661 -0.10 -16.79 -6.63
CA ASN A 661 -0.16 -15.42 -6.10
C ASN A 661 -1.45 -15.20 -5.31
N PHE A 662 -2.59 -15.69 -5.82
CA PHE A 662 -3.86 -15.66 -5.10
C PHE A 662 -3.79 -16.43 -3.78
N GLN A 663 -3.24 -17.66 -3.79
CA GLN A 663 -3.09 -18.44 -2.57
C GLN A 663 -2.17 -17.76 -1.55
N SER A 664 -1.10 -17.12 -1.99
CA SER A 664 -0.21 -16.35 -1.12
C SER A 664 -0.95 -15.17 -0.45
N ARG A 665 -1.72 -14.38 -1.22
CA ARG A 665 -2.53 -13.28 -0.69
C ARG A 665 -3.61 -13.78 0.28
N LYS A 666 -4.25 -14.90 -0.07
CA LYS A 666 -5.25 -15.54 0.79
C LYS A 666 -4.67 -15.99 2.12
N ASN A 667 -3.50 -16.63 2.10
CA ASN A 667 -2.80 -17.02 3.32
C ASN A 667 -2.46 -15.81 4.20
N VAL A 668 -1.93 -14.72 3.61
CA VAL A 668 -1.66 -13.47 4.37
C VAL A 668 -2.93 -12.95 5.03
N LEU A 669 -4.05 -12.95 4.30
CA LEU A 669 -5.32 -12.49 4.83
C LEU A 669 -5.84 -13.41 5.96
N GLU A 670 -5.76 -14.75 5.81
CA GLU A 670 -6.23 -15.70 6.82
C GLU A 670 -5.50 -15.52 8.17
N TYR A 671 -4.20 -15.21 8.16
CA TYR A 671 -3.45 -14.85 9.35
C TYR A 671 -3.81 -13.46 9.88
N ASP A 672 -3.93 -12.45 9.00
CA ASP A 672 -4.28 -11.09 9.44
C ASP A 672 -5.73 -10.97 9.90
N ASP A 673 -6.64 -11.83 9.46
CA ASP A 673 -8.03 -11.86 9.96
C ASP A 673 -8.08 -12.18 11.46
N VAL A 674 -7.18 -13.02 11.96
CA VAL A 674 -7.05 -13.27 13.41
C VAL A 674 -6.62 -11.98 14.12
N MET A 675 -5.56 -11.36 13.64
CA MET A 675 -5.09 -10.08 14.16
C MET A 675 -6.12 -8.97 14.05
N ASN A 676 -6.93 -8.99 13.00
CA ASN A 676 -7.96 -7.97 12.75
C ASN A 676 -9.11 -8.02 13.78
N VAL A 677 -9.48 -9.21 14.23
CA VAL A 677 -10.47 -9.36 15.33
C VAL A 677 -9.90 -8.75 16.62
N GLN A 678 -8.67 -9.09 16.97
CA GLN A 678 -8.00 -8.57 18.16
C GLN A 678 -7.78 -7.05 18.07
N ARG A 679 -7.35 -6.55 16.90
CA ARG A 679 -7.15 -5.12 16.60
C ARG A 679 -8.43 -4.31 16.82
N LYS A 680 -9.57 -4.80 16.33
CA LYS A 680 -10.86 -4.13 16.51
C LYS A 680 -11.21 -3.98 18.00
N ILE A 681 -10.99 -5.00 18.81
CA ILE A 681 -11.25 -4.95 20.25
C ILE A 681 -10.36 -3.90 20.92
N ILE A 682 -9.05 -3.94 20.66
CA ILE A 682 -8.09 -3.01 21.28
C ILE A 682 -8.36 -1.56 20.82
N TYR A 683 -8.60 -1.35 19.54
CA TYR A 683 -8.85 -0.01 19.01
C TYR A 683 -10.19 0.57 19.51
N GLU A 684 -11.21 -0.26 19.70
CA GLU A 684 -12.47 0.15 20.30
C GLU A 684 -12.28 0.55 21.77
N GLN A 685 -11.55 -0.24 22.56
CA GLN A 685 -11.22 0.10 23.96
C GLN A 685 -10.44 1.42 24.02
N ARG A 686 -9.44 1.63 23.14
CA ARG A 686 -8.71 2.91 23.08
C ARG A 686 -9.63 4.09 22.75
N ARG A 687 -10.56 3.88 21.82
CA ARG A 687 -11.50 4.91 21.40
C ARG A 687 -12.43 5.33 22.52
N GLN A 688 -12.96 4.40 23.30
CA GLN A 688 -13.77 4.68 24.47
C GLN A 688 -13.02 5.56 25.49
N VAL A 689 -11.73 5.26 25.72
CA VAL A 689 -10.88 6.09 26.58
C VAL A 689 -10.68 7.51 26.01
N LEU A 690 -10.45 7.63 24.69
CA LEU A 690 -10.28 8.92 24.00
C LEU A 690 -11.57 9.74 23.94
N ASP A 691 -12.71 9.10 23.80
CA ASP A 691 -14.04 9.74 23.78
C ASP A 691 -14.47 10.28 25.15
N GLY A 692 -13.73 9.95 26.19
CA GLY A 692 -13.89 10.53 27.51
C GLY A 692 -14.93 9.80 28.38
N GLU A 693 -15.18 8.49 28.10
CA GLU A 693 -15.99 7.65 28.99
C GLU A 693 -15.47 7.68 30.43
N ASP A 694 -16.39 7.52 31.38
CA ASP A 694 -16.03 7.45 32.79
C ASP A 694 -15.36 6.12 33.12
N LEU A 695 -14.03 6.17 33.20
CA LEU A 695 -13.20 5.00 33.45
C LEU A 695 -13.28 4.48 34.89
N GLN A 696 -13.88 5.21 35.83
CA GLN A 696 -13.94 4.83 37.23
C GLN A 696 -14.56 3.44 37.43
N LYS A 697 -15.66 3.17 36.75
CA LYS A 697 -16.34 1.86 36.83
C LYS A 697 -15.45 0.74 36.23
N ASN A 698 -14.74 1.05 35.13
CA ASN A 698 -13.85 0.10 34.50
C ASN A 698 -12.66 -0.22 35.40
N ILE A 699 -12.05 0.79 36.03
CA ILE A 699 -10.96 0.59 37.00
C ILE A 699 -11.45 -0.23 38.21
N GLN A 700 -12.66 0.03 38.71
CA GLN A 700 -13.22 -0.78 39.81
C GLN A 700 -13.46 -2.21 39.41
N SER A 701 -13.92 -2.47 38.17
CA SER A 701 -14.07 -3.82 37.65
C SER A 701 -12.70 -4.54 37.51
N MET A 702 -11.67 -3.81 37.04
CA MET A 702 -10.31 -4.34 36.97
C MET A 702 -9.72 -4.61 38.36
N MET A 703 -10.02 -3.77 39.36
CA MET A 703 -9.62 -4.02 40.74
C MET A 703 -10.26 -5.30 41.29
N ARG A 704 -11.52 -5.54 41.00
CA ARG A 704 -12.18 -6.80 41.35
C ARG A 704 -11.52 -8.00 40.72
N PHE A 705 -11.28 -7.93 39.39
CA PHE A 705 -10.58 -8.95 38.65
C PHE A 705 -9.20 -9.27 39.25
N TYR A 706 -8.42 -8.21 39.62
CA TYR A 706 -7.13 -8.37 40.26
C TYR A 706 -7.24 -9.13 41.58
N VAL A 707 -8.21 -8.78 42.43
CA VAL A 707 -8.45 -9.44 43.71
C VAL A 707 -8.86 -10.90 43.49
N ASP A 708 -9.84 -11.15 42.61
CA ASP A 708 -10.36 -12.50 42.36
C ASP A 708 -9.27 -13.43 41.86
N THR A 709 -8.35 -12.93 40.96
CA THR A 709 -7.23 -13.68 40.40
C THR A 709 -6.24 -14.12 41.49
N TYR A 710 -5.73 -13.18 42.29
CA TYR A 710 -4.70 -13.48 43.27
C TYR A 710 -5.24 -14.21 44.51
N VAL A 711 -6.49 -13.93 44.92
CA VAL A 711 -7.14 -14.67 46.01
C VAL A 711 -7.43 -16.10 45.54
N ALA A 712 -7.93 -16.30 44.34
CA ALA A 712 -8.18 -17.63 43.80
C ALA A 712 -6.89 -18.46 43.70
N SER A 713 -5.79 -17.85 43.27
CA SER A 713 -4.48 -18.51 43.22
C SER A 713 -3.99 -18.96 44.60
N ALA A 714 -4.20 -18.16 45.63
CA ALA A 714 -3.78 -18.48 46.98
C ALA A 714 -4.63 -19.58 47.67
N PHE A 715 -5.94 -19.59 47.40
CA PHE A 715 -6.83 -20.62 47.94
C PHE A 715 -6.83 -21.95 47.15
N GLY A 716 -6.45 -21.91 45.85
CA GLY A 716 -6.54 -23.06 44.96
C GLY A 716 -7.94 -23.66 44.89
N GLU A 717 -8.05 -24.98 44.96
CA GLU A 717 -9.35 -25.69 45.01
C GLU A 717 -9.90 -25.83 46.44
N GLN A 718 -9.19 -25.32 47.45
CA GLN A 718 -9.57 -25.48 48.85
C GLN A 718 -10.48 -24.31 49.31
N PRO A 719 -11.49 -24.59 50.19
CA PRO A 719 -12.38 -23.56 50.72
C PRO A 719 -11.72 -22.64 51.77
N LYS A 720 -10.50 -22.99 52.23
CA LYS A 720 -9.74 -22.25 53.25
C LYS A 720 -8.26 -22.22 52.87
N LEU A 721 -7.52 -21.20 53.35
CA LEU A 721 -6.09 -21.11 53.22
C LEU A 721 -5.38 -22.25 53.99
N ALA A 722 -4.33 -22.77 53.41
CA ALA A 722 -3.61 -23.90 53.98
C ALA A 722 -2.91 -23.54 55.29
N ASP A 723 -2.29 -22.38 55.38
CA ASP A 723 -1.57 -21.89 56.56
C ASP A 723 -1.34 -20.36 56.50
N LYS A 724 -0.67 -19.81 57.51
CA LYS A 724 -0.32 -18.42 57.64
C LYS A 724 0.69 -17.93 56.58
N GLN A 725 1.51 -18.82 56.09
CA GLN A 725 2.50 -18.47 55.05
C GLN A 725 1.78 -18.16 53.73
N HIS A 726 0.80 -18.94 53.30
CA HIS A 726 -0.02 -18.69 52.11
C HIS A 726 -0.79 -17.37 52.20
N PHE A 727 -1.23 -16.97 53.42
CA PHE A 727 -1.83 -15.66 53.64
C PHE A 727 -0.82 -14.54 53.41
N PHE A 728 0.39 -14.66 53.95
CA PHE A 728 1.44 -13.64 53.68
C PHE A 728 1.84 -13.58 52.22
N GLU A 729 2.01 -14.73 51.56
CA GLU A 729 2.31 -14.78 50.11
C GLU A 729 1.21 -14.08 49.31
N MET A 730 -0.05 -14.37 49.57
CA MET A 730 -1.19 -13.67 48.95
C MET A 730 -1.11 -12.16 49.21
N MET A 731 -0.84 -11.74 50.41
CA MET A 731 -0.77 -10.30 50.77
C MET A 731 0.40 -9.58 50.10
N THR A 732 1.49 -10.26 49.71
CA THR A 732 2.59 -9.64 48.96
C THR A 732 2.15 -9.07 47.59
N HIS A 733 1.10 -9.58 46.99
CA HIS A 733 0.51 -9.06 45.76
C HIS A 733 -0.24 -7.74 45.95
N PHE A 734 -0.69 -7.47 47.15
CA PHE A 734 -1.47 -6.28 47.51
C PHE A 734 -0.67 -5.24 48.26
N GLU A 735 0.19 -5.67 49.19
CA GLU A 735 1.08 -4.84 50.00
C GLU A 735 2.49 -4.80 49.34
N PRO A 736 3.19 -3.70 49.27
CA PRO A 736 2.86 -2.29 49.60
C PRO A 736 2.22 -1.52 48.42
N ILE A 737 1.72 -2.19 47.38
CA ILE A 737 1.25 -1.56 46.12
C ILE A 737 0.03 -0.68 46.39
N PHE A 738 -0.99 -1.24 47.07
CA PHE A 738 -2.29 -0.59 47.27
C PHE A 738 -2.42 0.03 48.65
N PHE A 739 -1.85 -0.61 49.65
CA PHE A 739 -1.92 -0.15 51.02
C PHE A 739 -0.66 -0.60 51.83
N PRO A 740 -0.36 0.05 52.97
CA PRO A 740 0.84 -0.25 53.75
C PRO A 740 0.87 -1.68 54.28
N THR A 741 2.07 -2.27 54.37
CA THR A 741 2.28 -3.60 54.93
C THR A 741 1.77 -3.66 56.37
N GLY A 742 1.05 -4.73 56.73
CA GLY A 742 0.45 -4.91 58.03
C GLY A 742 -0.91 -4.22 58.22
N THR A 743 -1.54 -3.74 57.13
CA THR A 743 -2.90 -3.15 57.18
C THR A 743 -3.98 -4.15 57.57
N TRP A 744 -3.79 -5.41 57.23
CA TRP A 744 -4.69 -6.51 57.56
C TRP A 744 -3.91 -7.65 58.21
N LEU A 745 -4.02 -7.72 59.54
CA LEU A 745 -3.45 -8.76 60.40
C LEU A 745 -4.55 -9.64 60.94
N LEU A 746 -4.34 -10.95 60.92
CA LEU A 746 -5.32 -11.94 61.42
C LEU A 746 -4.66 -12.79 62.51
N SER A 747 -5.44 -13.11 63.57
CA SER A 747 -5.10 -14.14 64.52
C SER A 747 -5.22 -15.54 63.87
N ASP A 748 -4.62 -16.57 64.50
CA ASP A 748 -4.64 -17.93 63.98
C ASP A 748 -6.10 -18.48 63.95
N GLU A 749 -6.98 -18.03 64.84
CA GLU A 749 -8.37 -18.40 64.84
C GLU A 749 -9.18 -17.74 63.70
N GLU A 750 -8.93 -16.45 63.42
CA GLU A 750 -9.55 -15.73 62.32
C GLU A 750 -9.09 -16.27 60.98
N LEU A 751 -7.80 -16.64 60.87
CA LEU A 751 -7.27 -17.22 59.66
C LEU A 751 -7.91 -18.58 59.31
N ALA A 752 -8.08 -19.44 60.35
CA ALA A 752 -8.74 -20.74 60.20
C ALA A 752 -10.22 -20.62 59.80
N ALA A 753 -10.88 -19.48 60.14
CA ALA A 753 -12.26 -19.22 59.81
C ALA A 753 -12.42 -18.50 58.44
N LEU A 754 -11.34 -17.94 57.83
CA LEU A 754 -11.38 -17.11 56.64
C LEU A 754 -11.83 -17.92 55.41
N THR A 755 -12.90 -17.46 54.74
CA THR A 755 -13.34 -18.00 53.44
C THR A 755 -12.80 -17.15 52.33
N ARG A 756 -12.77 -17.73 51.12
CA ARG A 756 -12.34 -17.03 49.90
C ARG A 756 -13.13 -15.74 49.66
N GLU A 757 -14.44 -15.81 49.75
CA GLU A 757 -15.35 -14.66 49.54
C GLU A 757 -15.09 -13.53 50.56
N GLN A 758 -14.83 -13.90 51.83
CA GLN A 758 -14.50 -12.90 52.87
C GLN A 758 -13.14 -12.21 52.60
N ALA A 759 -12.18 -12.97 52.08
CA ALA A 759 -10.89 -12.42 51.70
C ALA A 759 -11.03 -11.48 50.47
N GLU A 760 -11.76 -11.89 49.44
CA GLU A 760 -12.06 -11.09 48.26
C GLU A 760 -12.74 -9.75 48.63
N GLU A 761 -13.83 -9.82 49.40
CA GLU A 761 -14.57 -8.61 49.84
C GLU A 761 -13.70 -7.69 50.70
N LYS A 762 -12.94 -8.25 51.64
CA LYS A 762 -12.08 -7.46 52.53
C LYS A 762 -10.98 -6.74 51.77
N ILE A 763 -10.23 -7.45 50.93
CA ILE A 763 -9.15 -6.86 50.12
C ILE A 763 -9.73 -5.82 49.17
N LEU A 764 -10.83 -6.13 48.47
CA LEU A 764 -11.50 -5.18 47.59
C LEU A 764 -11.91 -3.89 48.30
N SER A 765 -12.46 -4.02 49.54
CA SER A 765 -12.84 -2.85 50.34
C SER A 765 -11.61 -1.99 50.72
N LEU A 766 -10.47 -2.62 51.03
CA LEU A 766 -9.22 -1.92 51.31
C LEU A 766 -8.70 -1.17 50.06
N MET A 767 -8.72 -1.82 48.91
CA MET A 767 -8.31 -1.19 47.64
C MET A 767 -9.23 -0.02 47.27
N GLN A 768 -10.55 -0.16 47.45
CA GLN A 768 -11.51 0.92 47.18
C GLN A 768 -11.29 2.12 48.09
N ARG A 769 -10.99 1.89 49.37
CA ARG A 769 -10.61 2.99 50.29
C ARG A 769 -9.34 3.67 49.90
N ALA A 770 -8.33 2.90 49.49
CA ALA A 770 -7.04 3.46 49.01
C ALA A 770 -7.26 4.27 47.73
N TYR A 771 -8.09 3.79 46.81
CA TYR A 771 -8.47 4.51 45.60
C TYR A 771 -9.21 5.82 45.90
N ALA A 772 -10.20 5.82 46.76
CA ALA A 772 -10.94 7.02 47.21
C ALA A 772 -9.98 8.06 47.84
N LYS A 773 -9.02 7.61 48.68
CA LYS A 773 -8.00 8.48 49.28
C LYS A 773 -7.08 9.11 48.20
N ARG A 774 -6.75 8.38 47.14
CA ARG A 774 -5.99 8.96 46.03
C ARG A 774 -6.82 9.98 45.24
N GLU A 775 -8.11 9.73 45.03
CA GLU A 775 -9.00 10.67 44.38
C GLU A 775 -9.15 11.98 45.18
N GLU A 776 -9.21 11.90 46.52
CA GLU A 776 -9.19 13.09 47.39
C GLU A 776 -7.82 13.84 47.28
N GLN A 777 -6.74 13.11 47.19
CA GLN A 777 -5.39 13.69 47.09
C GLN A 777 -5.18 14.45 45.78
N PHE A 778 -5.64 13.93 44.64
CA PHE A 778 -5.37 14.47 43.31
C PHE A 778 -6.50 15.31 42.75
N THR A 779 -7.69 15.27 43.30
CA THR A 779 -8.97 15.76 42.79
C THR A 779 -9.54 14.86 41.67
N SER A 780 -10.87 14.80 41.57
CA SER A 780 -11.54 13.89 40.61
C SER A 780 -11.16 14.14 39.16
N PRO A 781 -11.06 15.39 38.63
CA PRO A 781 -10.63 15.61 37.22
C PRO A 781 -9.21 15.12 36.92
N VAL A 782 -8.29 15.33 37.86
CA VAL A 782 -6.89 14.89 37.71
C VAL A 782 -6.81 13.36 37.77
N MET A 783 -7.59 12.75 38.65
CA MET A 783 -7.64 11.29 38.76
C MET A 783 -8.17 10.65 37.47
N ARG A 784 -9.22 11.23 36.84
CA ARG A 784 -9.72 10.77 35.52
C ARG A 784 -8.66 10.88 34.43
N GLU A 785 -7.85 11.94 34.44
CA GLU A 785 -6.77 12.08 33.45
C GLU A 785 -5.63 11.08 33.70
N ILE A 786 -5.27 10.80 34.96
CA ILE A 786 -4.32 9.74 35.31
C ILE A 786 -4.78 8.39 34.76
N GLU A 787 -6.03 8.04 34.99
CA GLU A 787 -6.62 6.78 34.51
C GLU A 787 -6.53 6.68 32.98
N ARG A 788 -6.87 7.77 32.26
CA ARG A 788 -6.75 7.80 30.80
C ARG A 788 -5.31 7.60 30.32
N VAL A 789 -4.38 8.37 30.91
CA VAL A 789 -2.97 8.29 30.54
C VAL A 789 -2.39 6.91 30.80
N VAL A 790 -2.67 6.35 31.96
CA VAL A 790 -2.20 5.01 32.34
C VAL A 790 -2.81 3.95 31.43
N THR A 791 -4.12 3.99 31.21
CA THR A 791 -4.81 3.00 30.38
C THR A 791 -4.28 3.02 28.94
N LEU A 792 -4.18 4.20 28.30
CA LEU A 792 -3.67 4.30 26.93
C LEU A 792 -2.24 3.78 26.84
N ARG A 793 -1.39 4.15 27.80
CA ARG A 793 0.01 3.75 27.79
C ARG A 793 0.19 2.24 27.96
N VAL A 794 -0.53 1.64 28.91
CA VAL A 794 -0.44 0.20 29.15
C VAL A 794 -0.96 -0.58 27.95
N VAL A 795 -2.12 -0.20 27.43
CA VAL A 795 -2.71 -0.84 26.25
C VAL A 795 -1.74 -0.76 25.06
N ASP A 796 -1.10 0.40 24.83
CA ASP A 796 -0.16 0.58 23.72
C ASP A 796 1.10 -0.28 23.89
N GLU A 797 1.68 -0.33 25.11
CA GLU A 797 2.85 -1.16 25.42
C GLU A 797 2.57 -2.65 25.14
N PHE A 798 1.52 -3.18 25.73
CA PHE A 798 1.17 -4.60 25.59
C PHE A 798 0.72 -4.98 24.17
N TRP A 799 -0.01 -4.09 23.49
CA TRP A 799 -0.44 -4.33 22.13
C TRP A 799 0.72 -4.39 21.14
N MET A 800 1.72 -3.51 21.27
CA MET A 800 2.91 -3.55 20.44
C MET A 800 3.73 -4.83 20.67
N ASP A 801 3.88 -5.26 21.92
CA ASP A 801 4.58 -6.51 22.24
C ASP A 801 3.79 -7.73 21.71
N HIS A 802 2.47 -7.68 21.74
CA HIS A 802 1.62 -8.73 21.22
C HIS A 802 1.68 -8.84 19.69
N ILE A 803 1.76 -7.73 18.96
CA ILE A 803 1.96 -7.75 17.50
C ILE A 803 3.25 -8.51 17.15
N ASP A 804 4.35 -8.20 17.84
CA ASP A 804 5.63 -8.87 17.60
C ASP A 804 5.55 -10.38 17.98
N ALA A 805 4.94 -10.71 19.12
CA ALA A 805 4.75 -12.11 19.55
C ALA A 805 3.87 -12.92 18.59
N MET A 806 2.84 -12.32 18.00
CA MET A 806 2.00 -12.96 16.98
C MET A 806 2.73 -13.14 15.64
N ASP A 807 3.65 -12.25 15.30
CA ASP A 807 4.52 -12.42 14.13
C ASP A 807 5.50 -13.59 14.34
N ASP A 808 6.09 -13.71 15.52
CA ASP A 808 6.95 -14.85 15.90
C ASP A 808 6.17 -16.18 15.86
N LEU A 809 4.95 -16.18 16.41
CA LEU A 809 4.07 -17.35 16.33
C LEU A 809 3.79 -17.74 14.87
N ARG A 810 3.50 -16.77 13.97
CA ARG A 810 3.24 -17.03 12.56
C ARG A 810 4.43 -17.69 11.85
N GLN A 811 5.66 -17.31 12.21
CA GLN A 811 6.86 -17.91 11.65
C GLN A 811 7.06 -19.34 12.14
N GLY A 812 6.83 -19.60 13.44
CA GLY A 812 7.01 -20.92 14.07
C GLY A 812 5.90 -21.93 13.72
N ILE A 813 4.67 -21.47 13.55
CA ILE A 813 3.49 -22.37 13.40
C ILE A 813 3.53 -23.24 12.14
N ARG A 814 4.24 -22.78 11.08
CA ARG A 814 4.39 -23.53 9.82
C ARG A 814 5.07 -24.89 10.02
N LEU A 815 5.92 -25.03 11.03
CA LEU A 815 6.57 -26.29 11.35
C LEU A 815 5.57 -27.36 11.84
N ARG A 816 4.43 -26.96 12.37
CA ARG A 816 3.37 -27.87 12.83
C ARG A 816 2.57 -28.51 11.70
N ALA A 817 2.69 -28.01 10.47
CA ALA A 817 2.12 -28.68 9.28
C ALA A 817 2.64 -30.12 9.13
N TYR A 818 3.84 -30.41 9.61
CA TYR A 818 4.39 -31.78 9.65
C TYR A 818 3.62 -32.72 10.59
N ALA A 819 2.88 -32.17 11.57
CA ALA A 819 2.02 -32.95 12.49
C ALA A 819 0.60 -33.17 11.94
N GLN A 820 0.34 -32.87 10.65
CA GLN A 820 -0.97 -32.97 9.98
C GLN A 820 -2.07 -32.08 10.59
N THR A 821 -1.71 -31.04 11.32
CA THR A 821 -2.64 -29.99 11.78
C THR A 821 -2.63 -28.81 10.82
N ASP A 822 -3.78 -28.16 10.63
CA ASP A 822 -3.87 -26.96 9.83
C ASP A 822 -3.18 -25.80 10.58
N PRO A 823 -2.11 -25.20 10.03
CA PRO A 823 -1.37 -24.13 10.70
C PRO A 823 -2.23 -22.92 11.04
N VAL A 824 -3.26 -22.60 10.24
CA VAL A 824 -4.15 -21.45 10.48
C VAL A 824 -5.05 -21.69 11.68
N ILE A 825 -5.53 -22.93 11.87
CA ILE A 825 -6.37 -23.30 13.02
C ILE A 825 -5.55 -23.24 14.31
N GLU A 826 -4.32 -23.76 14.31
CA GLU A 826 -3.43 -23.68 15.46
C GLU A 826 -3.04 -22.22 15.77
N TYR A 827 -2.77 -21.42 14.76
CA TYR A 827 -2.51 -19.99 14.93
C TYR A 827 -3.69 -19.24 15.57
N LYS A 828 -4.91 -19.58 15.17
CA LYS A 828 -6.14 -19.02 15.78
C LYS A 828 -6.24 -19.39 17.26
N ARG A 829 -5.98 -20.64 17.60
CA ARG A 829 -6.10 -21.15 18.98
C ARG A 829 -5.04 -20.50 19.88
N GLU A 830 -3.77 -20.62 19.51
CA GLU A 830 -2.68 -20.05 20.32
C GLU A 830 -2.73 -18.53 20.37
N GLY A 831 -3.07 -17.88 19.24
CA GLY A 831 -3.24 -16.43 19.20
C GLY A 831 -4.42 -15.94 20.06
N PHE A 832 -5.47 -16.74 20.23
CA PHE A 832 -6.56 -16.44 21.16
C PHE A 832 -6.08 -16.52 22.62
N ASP A 833 -5.39 -17.61 22.98
CA ASP A 833 -4.87 -17.81 24.34
C ASP A 833 -3.87 -16.68 24.71
N MET A 834 -2.98 -16.30 23.77
CA MET A 834 -2.05 -15.19 23.96
C MET A 834 -2.77 -13.85 24.12
N PHE A 835 -3.84 -13.63 23.38
CA PHE A 835 -4.64 -12.39 23.46
C PHE A 835 -5.42 -12.29 24.78
N GLU A 836 -5.99 -13.40 25.29
CA GLU A 836 -6.60 -13.43 26.62
C GLU A 836 -5.59 -13.13 27.72
N ALA A 837 -4.44 -13.80 27.69
CA ALA A 837 -3.35 -13.54 28.64
C ALA A 837 -2.88 -12.08 28.60
N MET A 838 -2.75 -11.49 27.41
CA MET A 838 -2.43 -10.08 27.27
C MET A 838 -3.50 -9.17 27.88
N ASN A 839 -4.78 -9.43 27.62
CA ASN A 839 -5.88 -8.62 28.17
C ASN A 839 -5.93 -8.66 29.71
N ASP A 840 -5.64 -9.83 30.29
CA ASP A 840 -5.58 -9.97 31.74
C ASP A 840 -4.37 -9.24 32.32
N ALA A 841 -3.20 -9.35 31.69
CA ALA A 841 -2.02 -8.59 32.07
C ALA A 841 -2.23 -7.06 31.93
N ILE A 842 -2.96 -6.58 30.94
CA ILE A 842 -3.34 -5.16 30.80
C ILE A 842 -4.19 -4.71 31.98
N LYS A 843 -5.21 -5.48 32.40
CA LYS A 843 -6.05 -5.14 33.55
C LYS A 843 -5.23 -5.04 34.83
N GLU A 844 -4.35 -6.00 35.06
CA GLU A 844 -3.47 -6.03 36.23
C GLU A 844 -2.52 -4.82 36.25
N GLU A 845 -1.85 -4.54 35.13
CA GLU A 845 -0.88 -3.47 35.07
C GLU A 845 -1.52 -2.07 35.12
N ILE A 846 -2.71 -1.88 34.58
CA ILE A 846 -3.48 -0.65 34.71
C ILE A 846 -3.78 -0.38 36.21
N VAL A 847 -4.35 -1.37 36.92
CA VAL A 847 -4.66 -1.24 38.32
C VAL A 847 -3.39 -0.90 39.10
N ARG A 848 -2.31 -1.62 38.88
CA ARG A 848 -1.03 -1.41 39.56
C ARG A 848 -0.47 0.00 39.29
N ARG A 849 -0.40 0.45 38.03
CA ARG A 849 0.16 1.77 37.67
C ARG A 849 -0.71 2.92 38.18
N VAL A 850 -2.04 2.81 38.18
CA VAL A 850 -2.94 3.83 38.75
C VAL A 850 -2.62 4.10 40.21
N PHE A 851 -2.23 3.09 40.99
CA PHE A 851 -1.83 3.28 42.39
C PHE A 851 -0.37 3.73 42.59
N LEU A 852 0.52 3.43 41.66
CA LEU A 852 1.96 3.77 41.80
C LEU A 852 2.33 5.14 41.21
N VAL A 853 1.53 5.72 40.35
CA VAL A 853 1.81 7.03 39.71
C VAL A 853 2.04 8.11 40.75
N ARG A 854 3.14 8.85 40.61
CA ARG A 854 3.47 10.03 41.43
C ARG A 854 3.55 11.25 40.52
N ILE A 855 2.78 12.29 40.83
CA ILE A 855 2.82 13.56 40.09
C ILE A 855 3.80 14.49 40.80
N LYS A 856 4.74 15.06 40.07
CA LYS A 856 5.57 16.16 40.57
C LYS A 856 4.74 17.45 40.58
N THR A 857 4.68 18.09 41.71
CA THR A 857 3.80 19.20 42.08
C THR A 857 3.99 20.48 41.26
N ASN A 858 4.17 20.53 39.99
CA ASN A 858 4.17 21.73 39.14
C ASN A 858 4.19 21.42 37.64
N GLU A 859 3.98 20.17 37.23
CA GLU A 859 3.94 19.82 35.80
C GLU A 859 2.50 19.46 35.42
N GLU A 860 2.01 20.03 34.34
CA GLU A 860 0.79 19.54 33.67
C GLU A 860 0.97 18.06 33.27
N ILE A 861 -0.02 17.24 33.54
CA ILE A 861 -0.01 15.84 33.10
C ILE A 861 -0.06 15.83 31.58
N LYS A 862 1.05 15.50 30.93
CA LYS A 862 1.14 15.38 29.49
C LYS A 862 1.18 13.91 29.10
N ARG A 863 0.29 13.53 28.14
CA ARG A 863 0.34 12.21 27.54
C ARG A 863 1.59 12.09 26.67
N GLN A 864 2.29 10.97 26.75
CA GLN A 864 3.48 10.69 25.94
C GLN A 864 3.29 9.40 25.18
N ARG A 865 3.65 9.41 23.91
CA ARG A 865 3.64 8.18 23.09
C ARG A 865 4.70 7.21 23.61
N VAL A 866 4.35 5.92 23.64
CA VAL A 866 5.22 4.83 24.10
C VAL A 866 6.45 4.71 23.21
N ALA A 867 6.28 4.87 21.91
CA ALA A 867 7.36 4.80 20.95
C ALA A 867 7.28 5.96 19.94
N LYS A 868 8.46 6.38 19.42
CA LYS A 868 8.55 7.36 18.33
C LYS A 868 8.48 6.61 17.00
N VAL A 869 7.60 7.04 16.11
CA VAL A 869 7.54 6.55 14.73
C VAL A 869 8.84 6.89 14.03
N THR A 870 9.53 5.91 13.47
CA THR A 870 10.79 6.07 12.73
C THR A 870 10.65 5.76 11.24
N GLY A 871 9.56 5.07 10.85
CA GLY A 871 9.28 4.73 9.46
C GLY A 871 7.82 4.32 9.27
N GLU A 872 7.31 4.56 8.08
CA GLU A 872 6.03 4.08 7.60
C GLU A 872 6.32 3.27 6.33
N GLY A 873 5.90 2.01 6.28
CA GLY A 873 6.14 1.09 5.19
C GLY A 873 4.84 0.76 4.46
N ALA A 874 4.67 1.30 3.28
CA ALA A 874 3.74 0.85 2.26
C ALA A 874 4.17 1.39 0.91
N GLY A 875 3.76 0.79 -0.19
CA GLY A 875 4.18 1.15 -1.50
C GLY A 875 3.79 2.56 -1.95
N GLY A 876 4.57 3.52 -1.69
CA GLY A 876 4.35 4.90 -2.13
C GLY A 876 5.63 5.71 -2.11
N ASP A 877 5.72 6.57 -3.10
CA ASP A 877 6.83 7.47 -3.35
C ASP A 877 7.07 8.38 -2.13
N LYS A 878 8.20 8.21 -1.44
CA LYS A 878 8.68 9.14 -0.42
C LYS A 878 9.91 9.85 -0.93
N THR A 879 9.72 10.95 -1.62
CA THR A 879 10.75 11.97 -1.70
C THR A 879 10.82 12.69 -0.35
N VAL A 880 11.61 12.18 0.56
CA VAL A 880 12.05 12.98 1.70
C VAL A 880 12.92 14.10 1.13
N LYS A 881 12.36 15.30 1.01
CA LYS A 881 13.19 16.49 0.83
C LYS A 881 14.04 16.64 2.10
N ARG A 882 15.22 16.02 2.08
CA ARG A 882 16.25 16.39 3.04
C ARG A 882 16.50 17.87 2.81
N GLN A 883 16.32 18.70 3.83
CA GLN A 883 16.94 20.03 3.84
C GLN A 883 18.42 19.82 3.48
N PRO A 884 18.96 20.59 2.53
CA PRO A 884 20.33 20.41 2.14
C PRO A 884 21.17 20.53 3.41
N VAL A 885 21.83 19.45 3.77
CA VAL A 885 22.88 19.50 4.79
C VAL A 885 23.94 20.38 4.17
N VAL A 886 23.95 21.63 4.59
CA VAL A 886 25.04 22.53 4.27
C VAL A 886 26.27 21.87 4.87
N LYS A 887 27.05 21.17 4.06
CA LYS A 887 28.36 20.67 4.45
C LYS A 887 29.13 21.92 4.89
N LYS A 888 29.27 22.08 6.21
CA LYS A 888 30.19 23.09 6.75
C LYS A 888 31.55 22.76 6.13
N ILE A 889 31.99 23.58 5.21
CA ILE A 889 33.33 23.49 4.64
C ILE A 889 34.29 23.60 5.82
N LYS A 890 35.00 22.53 6.14
CA LYS A 890 36.03 22.55 7.17
C LYS A 890 37.15 23.46 6.65
N VAL A 891 37.12 24.71 7.09
CA VAL A 891 38.17 25.68 6.74
C VAL A 891 39.40 25.34 7.57
N GLY A 892 40.51 25.09 6.90
CA GLY A 892 41.78 24.82 7.56
C GLY A 892 42.30 26.06 8.33
N PRO A 893 43.06 25.88 9.41
CA PRO A 893 43.54 27.00 10.23
C PRO A 893 44.32 28.07 9.45
N ASN A 894 44.88 27.71 8.34
CA ASN A 894 45.72 28.61 7.51
C ASN A 894 45.00 29.14 6.26
N ASP A 895 43.79 28.70 5.97
CA ASP A 895 42.99 29.14 4.83
C ASP A 895 42.49 30.59 5.02
N PRO A 896 42.12 31.28 3.94
CA PRO A 896 41.50 32.60 4.04
C PRO A 896 40.20 32.52 4.85
N CYS A 897 39.95 33.48 5.71
CA CYS A 897 38.76 33.47 6.56
C CYS A 897 37.49 33.68 5.74
N PRO A 898 36.45 32.85 5.90
CA PRO A 898 35.17 32.96 5.15
C PRO A 898 34.45 34.30 5.36
N CYS A 899 34.78 35.07 6.39
CA CYS A 899 34.20 36.39 6.64
C CYS A 899 34.64 37.47 5.63
N GLY A 900 35.51 37.16 4.67
CA GLY A 900 35.99 38.13 3.67
C GLY A 900 37.05 39.11 4.16
N SER A 901 37.58 38.94 5.34
CA SER A 901 38.57 39.87 5.95
C SER A 901 39.99 39.77 5.39
N GLY A 902 40.28 38.84 4.47
CA GLY A 902 41.61 38.59 3.92
C GLY A 902 42.61 37.99 4.90
N LYS A 903 42.26 37.79 6.17
CA LYS A 903 43.12 37.20 7.19
C LYS A 903 42.99 35.69 7.23
N LYS A 904 44.04 34.97 7.67
CA LYS A 904 43.97 33.51 7.89
C LYS A 904 42.94 33.20 8.96
N TYR A 905 42.16 32.13 8.79
CA TYR A 905 41.05 31.70 9.65
C TYR A 905 41.44 31.62 11.14
N LYS A 906 42.62 31.08 11.48
CA LYS A 906 43.15 31.01 12.85
C LYS A 906 43.38 32.38 13.52
N LYS A 907 43.51 33.45 12.73
CA LYS A 907 43.76 34.83 13.22
C LYS A 907 42.53 35.73 13.08
N CYS A 908 41.37 35.18 12.80
CA CYS A 908 40.12 35.92 12.57
C CYS A 908 38.92 35.27 13.31
N CYS A 909 38.19 34.37 12.68
CA CYS A 909 36.92 33.86 13.22
C CYS A 909 37.03 32.52 13.95
N ARG A 910 38.13 31.79 13.90
CA ARG A 910 38.27 30.44 14.48
C ARG A 910 37.90 30.37 15.95
N ASP A 911 38.36 31.29 16.77
CA ASP A 911 38.12 31.24 18.23
C ASP A 911 36.66 31.57 18.56
N LYS A 912 35.99 32.38 17.75
CA LYS A 912 34.54 32.65 17.86
C LYS A 912 33.71 31.46 17.45
N ASP A 913 34.08 30.78 16.36
CA ASP A 913 33.37 29.59 15.84
C ASP A 913 33.55 28.40 16.78
N LEU A 914 34.74 28.20 17.39
CA LEU A 914 34.99 27.21 18.43
C LEU A 914 34.25 27.48 19.74
N ALA A 915 34.05 28.75 20.09
CA ALA A 915 33.23 29.12 21.25
C ALA A 915 31.74 28.86 21.01
N ALA A 916 31.24 29.11 19.78
CA ALA A 916 29.86 28.81 19.39
C ALA A 916 29.59 27.31 19.34
N GLU A 917 30.53 26.48 18.87
CA GLU A 917 30.42 25.02 18.90
C GLU A 917 30.40 24.42 20.32
N ARG A 918 31.16 25.02 21.27
CA ARG A 918 31.13 24.61 22.69
C ARG A 918 29.85 25.02 23.40
N GLY A 919 29.20 26.10 22.98
CA GLY A 919 27.92 26.54 23.53
C GLY A 919 26.70 25.72 23.03
N GLN A 920 26.79 25.08 21.88
CA GLN A 920 25.72 24.22 21.33
C GLN A 920 25.73 22.77 21.85
N ASN A 921 26.84 22.31 22.45
CA ASN A 921 26.92 20.97 23.06
C ASN A 921 26.59 20.98 24.58
N ALA A 922 26.11 22.10 25.12
CA ALA A 922 25.74 22.27 26.52
C ALA A 922 24.24 22.50 26.76
N ASN A 923 23.40 22.26 25.76
CA ASN A 923 21.92 22.24 25.90
C ASN A 923 21.33 20.92 25.46
#